data_70990c8c136e9bd04a1fea7f6988f595
#
_entry.id   70990c8c136e9bd04a1fea7f6988f595
#
_cell.length_a   1.000
_cell.length_b   1.000
_cell.length_c   1.000
_cell.angle_alpha   90.00
_cell.angle_beta   90.00
_cell.angle_gamma   90.00
#
_symmetry.space_group_name_H-M   'P 1'
#
loop_
_entity.id
_entity.type
_entity.pdbx_description
1 polymer ?
#
loop_
_entity_poly.entity_id
_entity_poly.type
_entity_poly.pdbx_seq_one_letter_code
_entity_poly.pdbx_strand_id
1 'polypeptide(L)'
;MSQTNPFPFYVGINSLEDIANKNTRCVVMNILGGESKGVTPTSHEFSGGNIVAGVQYGKSGQKMATKIGDIPVFGSIKEIVDAGIVFDAGVIYLPPTAVAAAADELITHNPNLTKIVVLTEKVSVKDSQFIRAIAQKNNIDVFGGNCLGIGNSWEQVRVGGALGGNSPGESLVKGSVAVFSNSGNFSTTVPEYLKTGGWGTSTVLSSGKDLYIQFGLAEFIHAAENDDRTKSIMLYIEPGGYYEKQALDWIADGTIKCTKPMVCCVTGRWKANLSRAVGHAGAIAGGGDDALAKEKWFEDYFGIGVFDPNNPAATKKGVRIESIQDAPTAMTAVMKEIGITEPDFKTTGDLSLKPWFVNDAPDYPDSLKLAAVEAMAPYNETITKLGNQVGAQLSREAMRNKSGASMMNPKSQITEVHGVSVLDLVKESFAGTNVFALIKEMPEAKQMPLVNAIMNYYVATGSDDMDVAVKTRSNGALPNAYLGAAVMMNGDKQLFADYREISDKLIELFYTQVWTDSSVNDAAIAKALEQKGILPEGETSARDEKFFQYFVGVLSKNGLDSVFTKYAIAYAEANKANKLTVLMAAMLLTLSWKALTNRQIPQETALDLGNYLYLNGVIVACSAPDYQNNPFWKELTSCENTALLDLDFSDTCFRILFNRVPKEKELFGLNAMLNLTISNGPGTVSAKGSKESVSGGNPIASCYVGWMVNTGRDHGGNGFEAIKYVNDKLGDFDPYKAASADVMNAKMEEIAVAAAKEYGSVKKKAKEQGDLKYFKVPCVNHPVFKGKKINYDPRETHIRELFKERNEVNPFQEFYHHLVQQLFNVGATKNIFCVNIDAVIATITLDLIWDDVKSGKMPEKDMQDIAFTLFQFARMVGCSAEIADHKSRGNPIDCRTPASQCIWIG
;
A
#
# COMPACT_ATOMS: atom_id res chain seq x y z
N MET A 1 -42.97 -35.53 -17.22
CA MET A 1 -43.28 -34.67 -18.39
C MET A 1 -42.13 -33.70 -18.48
N SER A 2 -41.33 -33.71 -19.55
CA SER A 2 -40.28 -32.70 -19.76
C SER A 2 -40.96 -31.35 -19.86
N GLN A 3 -40.68 -30.41 -18.92
CA GLN A 3 -41.12 -29.06 -19.08
C GLN A 3 -40.48 -28.49 -20.37
N THR A 4 -41.32 -27.99 -21.24
CA THR A 4 -40.86 -27.27 -22.44
C THR A 4 -40.05 -26.08 -22.00
N ASN A 5 -38.83 -25.93 -22.57
CA ASN A 5 -37.97 -24.76 -22.35
C ASN A 5 -38.78 -23.46 -22.50
N PRO A 6 -38.89 -22.61 -21.44
CA PRO A 6 -39.73 -21.41 -21.48
C PRO A 6 -39.08 -20.25 -22.23
N PHE A 7 -37.78 -20.35 -22.55
CA PHE A 7 -36.98 -19.26 -23.11
C PHE A 7 -37.13 -19.12 -24.61
N PRO A 8 -37.06 -17.92 -25.18
CA PRO A 8 -37.06 -17.70 -26.63
C PRO A 8 -35.78 -18.11 -27.35
N PHE A 9 -34.86 -18.78 -26.60
CA PHE A 9 -33.57 -19.26 -27.05
C PHE A 9 -33.28 -20.61 -26.39
N TYR A 10 -32.27 -21.29 -26.86
CA TYR A 10 -31.86 -22.60 -26.32
C TYR A 10 -31.32 -22.44 -24.89
N VAL A 11 -31.80 -23.25 -23.99
CA VAL A 11 -31.25 -23.52 -22.66
C VAL A 11 -31.36 -25.01 -22.44
N GLY A 12 -30.23 -25.70 -22.42
CA GLY A 12 -30.16 -27.14 -22.17
C GLY A 12 -30.21 -27.51 -20.70
N ILE A 13 -29.89 -26.57 -19.83
CA ILE A 13 -29.89 -26.75 -18.38
C ILE A 13 -31.33 -26.65 -17.85
N ASN A 14 -31.90 -27.79 -17.48
CA ASN A 14 -33.25 -27.84 -16.90
C ASN A 14 -33.25 -27.94 -15.37
N SER A 15 -32.20 -28.50 -14.77
CA SER A 15 -31.98 -28.58 -13.32
C SER A 15 -30.57 -28.15 -12.99
N LEU A 16 -30.32 -27.65 -11.78
CA LEU A 16 -28.95 -27.30 -11.34
C LEU A 16 -28.01 -28.52 -11.33
N GLU A 17 -28.54 -29.75 -11.27
CA GLU A 17 -27.74 -30.96 -11.42
C GLU A 17 -27.12 -31.09 -12.81
N ASP A 18 -27.74 -30.53 -13.83
CA ASP A 18 -27.27 -30.63 -15.22
C ASP A 18 -26.07 -29.70 -15.48
N ILE A 19 -25.88 -28.70 -14.64
CA ILE A 19 -24.75 -27.74 -14.81
C ILE A 19 -23.41 -28.43 -14.61
N ALA A 20 -23.26 -29.20 -13.50
CA ALA A 20 -22.05 -29.93 -13.20
C ALA A 20 -22.40 -31.13 -12.30
N ASN A 21 -21.96 -32.33 -12.65
CA ASN A 21 -22.15 -33.55 -11.90
C ASN A 21 -20.98 -34.53 -12.10
N LYS A 22 -21.03 -35.72 -11.46
CA LYS A 22 -19.97 -36.72 -11.54
C LYS A 22 -19.69 -37.24 -12.97
N ASN A 23 -20.61 -37.07 -13.89
CA ASN A 23 -20.44 -37.47 -15.27
C ASN A 23 -19.82 -36.37 -16.16
N THR A 24 -19.75 -35.13 -15.65
CA THR A 24 -19.15 -34.02 -16.39
C THR A 24 -17.67 -34.26 -16.64
N ARG A 25 -17.24 -34.23 -17.91
CA ARG A 25 -15.86 -34.40 -18.36
C ARG A 25 -15.38 -33.12 -19.01
N CYS A 26 -14.31 -32.56 -18.45
CA CYS A 26 -13.82 -31.25 -18.84
C CYS A 26 -12.51 -31.32 -19.63
N VAL A 27 -12.39 -30.43 -20.60
CA VAL A 27 -11.10 -30.04 -21.19
C VAL A 27 -10.79 -28.58 -20.82
N VAL A 28 -9.55 -28.33 -20.39
CA VAL A 28 -9.07 -27.00 -20.02
C VAL A 28 -8.17 -26.42 -21.10
N MET A 29 -8.56 -25.33 -21.70
CA MET A 29 -7.76 -24.60 -22.71
C MET A 29 -6.81 -23.61 -22.02
N ASN A 30 -5.56 -23.59 -22.45
CA ASN A 30 -4.42 -22.91 -21.82
C ASN A 30 -4.08 -23.49 -20.43
N ILE A 31 -4.13 -24.83 -20.31
CA ILE A 31 -3.98 -25.56 -19.05
C ILE A 31 -2.66 -25.27 -18.32
N LEU A 32 -1.57 -24.97 -19.04
CA LEU A 32 -0.26 -24.62 -18.47
C LEU A 32 -0.08 -23.11 -18.28
N GLY A 33 -1.12 -22.31 -18.46
CA GLY A 33 -1.14 -20.87 -18.17
C GLY A 33 -0.97 -20.62 -16.67
N GLY A 34 -0.57 -19.39 -16.30
CA GLY A 34 -0.24 -19.09 -14.90
C GLY A 34 -1.38 -19.40 -13.93
N GLU A 35 -2.60 -18.94 -14.23
CA GLU A 35 -3.78 -19.15 -13.38
C GLU A 35 -4.28 -20.59 -13.45
N SER A 36 -4.53 -21.12 -14.66
CA SER A 36 -5.05 -22.45 -14.85
C SER A 36 -4.15 -23.54 -14.24
N LYS A 37 -2.81 -23.38 -14.35
CA LYS A 37 -1.85 -24.29 -13.75
C LYS A 37 -1.96 -24.36 -12.23
N GLY A 38 -2.28 -23.24 -11.56
CA GLY A 38 -2.47 -23.20 -10.11
C GLY A 38 -3.79 -23.81 -9.65
N VAL A 39 -4.84 -23.76 -10.47
CA VAL A 39 -6.23 -24.12 -10.06
C VAL A 39 -6.61 -25.53 -10.52
N THR A 40 -6.19 -25.94 -11.70
CA THR A 40 -6.62 -27.20 -12.35
C THR A 40 -6.33 -28.44 -11.52
N PRO A 41 -5.17 -28.63 -10.87
CA PRO A 41 -4.93 -29.81 -10.03
C PRO A 41 -5.95 -29.96 -8.91
N THR A 42 -6.22 -28.89 -8.16
CA THR A 42 -7.21 -28.87 -7.08
C THR A 42 -8.62 -29.20 -7.60
N SER A 43 -9.00 -28.63 -8.75
CA SER A 43 -10.31 -28.93 -9.36
C SER A 43 -10.45 -30.40 -9.76
N HIS A 44 -9.41 -30.93 -10.37
CA HIS A 44 -9.34 -32.34 -10.80
C HIS A 44 -9.42 -33.30 -9.60
N GLU A 45 -8.61 -33.04 -8.56
CA GLU A 45 -8.56 -33.82 -7.33
C GLU A 45 -9.90 -33.81 -6.58
N PHE A 46 -10.48 -32.62 -6.36
CA PHE A 46 -11.77 -32.45 -5.69
C PHE A 46 -12.91 -33.16 -6.42
N SER A 47 -12.91 -33.12 -7.74
CA SER A 47 -13.95 -33.71 -8.58
C SER A 47 -13.74 -35.20 -8.87
N GLY A 48 -12.69 -35.83 -8.35
CA GLY A 48 -12.38 -37.22 -8.57
C GLY A 48 -11.97 -37.55 -10.01
N GLY A 49 -11.30 -36.61 -10.69
CA GLY A 49 -10.72 -36.86 -12.01
C GLY A 49 -11.58 -36.40 -13.17
N ASN A 50 -12.36 -35.36 -13.06
CA ASN A 50 -13.26 -34.88 -14.12
C ASN A 50 -12.54 -34.13 -15.27
N ILE A 51 -11.29 -33.68 -15.12
CA ILE A 51 -10.53 -33.02 -16.20
C ILE A 51 -9.76 -34.08 -16.97
N VAL A 52 -10.25 -34.44 -18.13
CA VAL A 52 -9.75 -35.55 -18.92
C VAL A 52 -8.57 -35.23 -19.84
N ALA A 53 -8.41 -33.95 -20.19
CA ALA A 53 -7.28 -33.45 -20.98
C ALA A 53 -7.18 -31.94 -20.86
N GLY A 54 -6.06 -31.37 -21.30
CA GLY A 54 -5.87 -29.94 -21.49
C GLY A 54 -5.27 -29.60 -22.85
N VAL A 55 -5.54 -28.35 -23.27
CA VAL A 55 -4.93 -27.78 -24.46
C VAL A 55 -3.87 -26.76 -24.06
N GLN A 56 -2.70 -26.89 -24.67
CA GLN A 56 -1.66 -25.87 -24.65
C GLN A 56 -1.01 -25.80 -26.02
N TYR A 57 -1.27 -24.75 -26.77
CA TYR A 57 -0.74 -24.58 -28.11
C TYR A 57 0.79 -24.71 -28.14
N GLY A 58 1.30 -25.56 -29.05
CA GLY A 58 2.74 -25.82 -29.22
C GLY A 58 3.38 -26.66 -28.10
N LYS A 59 2.60 -27.30 -27.21
CA LYS A 59 3.11 -28.13 -26.09
C LYS A 59 2.43 -29.49 -26.00
N SER A 60 2.05 -30.07 -27.15
CA SER A 60 1.49 -31.44 -27.22
C SER A 60 2.46 -32.47 -26.63
N GLY A 61 1.90 -33.46 -25.94
CA GLY A 61 2.65 -34.53 -25.29
C GLY A 61 3.17 -34.23 -23.90
N GLN A 62 3.00 -33.01 -23.40
CA GLN A 62 3.25 -32.70 -21.99
C GLN A 62 2.14 -33.26 -21.10
N LYS A 63 2.37 -33.19 -19.78
CA LYS A 63 1.40 -33.62 -18.75
C LYS A 63 1.35 -32.62 -17.63
N MET A 64 0.19 -32.50 -17.00
CA MET A 64 0.04 -31.78 -15.74
C MET A 64 -0.09 -32.79 -14.59
N ALA A 65 0.86 -32.77 -13.66
CA ALA A 65 0.83 -33.67 -12.52
C ALA A 65 -0.27 -33.28 -11.52
N THR A 66 -0.98 -34.30 -10.99
CA THR A 66 -1.93 -34.16 -9.88
C THR A 66 -1.76 -35.34 -8.92
N LYS A 67 -2.34 -35.26 -7.71
CA LYS A 67 -2.24 -36.34 -6.72
C LYS A 67 -2.98 -37.61 -7.10
N ILE A 68 -3.90 -37.56 -8.05
CA ILE A 68 -4.74 -38.68 -8.49
C ILE A 68 -4.46 -39.15 -9.92
N GLY A 69 -3.38 -38.64 -10.53
CA GLY A 69 -2.93 -39.00 -11.87
C GLY A 69 -2.61 -37.78 -12.72
N ASP A 70 -1.86 -37.99 -13.80
CA ASP A 70 -1.46 -36.95 -14.72
C ASP A 70 -2.58 -36.58 -15.69
N ILE A 71 -2.81 -35.31 -15.94
CA ILE A 71 -3.70 -34.81 -17.00
C ILE A 71 -2.87 -34.68 -18.30
N PRO A 72 -3.23 -35.35 -19.40
CA PRO A 72 -2.51 -35.24 -20.68
C PRO A 72 -2.76 -33.85 -21.31
N VAL A 73 -1.72 -33.31 -21.94
CA VAL A 73 -1.77 -32.00 -22.61
C VAL A 73 -1.56 -32.20 -24.13
N PHE A 74 -2.46 -31.59 -24.88
CA PHE A 74 -2.48 -31.65 -26.36
C PHE A 74 -2.26 -30.25 -26.96
N GLY A 75 -1.97 -30.19 -28.23
CA GLY A 75 -1.77 -28.92 -28.97
C GLY A 75 -3.07 -28.28 -29.46
N SER A 76 -4.17 -29.05 -29.58
CA SER A 76 -5.47 -28.58 -30.08
C SER A 76 -6.62 -29.47 -29.58
N ILE A 77 -7.86 -28.97 -29.70
CA ILE A 77 -9.08 -29.77 -29.43
C ILE A 77 -9.18 -30.95 -30.41
N LYS A 78 -8.81 -30.71 -31.66
CA LYS A 78 -8.82 -31.79 -32.68
C LYS A 78 -7.92 -32.96 -32.26
N GLU A 79 -6.72 -32.72 -31.75
CA GLU A 79 -5.82 -33.78 -31.26
C GLU A 79 -6.44 -34.60 -30.12
N ILE A 80 -7.20 -33.95 -29.20
CA ILE A 80 -7.90 -34.63 -28.09
C ILE A 80 -8.97 -35.59 -28.64
N VAL A 81 -9.77 -35.10 -29.58
CA VAL A 81 -10.86 -35.88 -30.19
C VAL A 81 -10.28 -37.03 -31.05
N ASP A 82 -9.24 -36.76 -31.82
CA ASP A 82 -8.52 -37.78 -32.62
C ASP A 82 -7.89 -38.87 -31.71
N ALA A 83 -7.51 -38.53 -30.49
CA ALA A 83 -7.03 -39.48 -29.48
C ALA A 83 -8.16 -40.30 -28.82
N GLY A 84 -9.41 -40.10 -29.22
CA GLY A 84 -10.59 -40.82 -28.69
C GLY A 84 -11.02 -40.38 -27.29
N ILE A 85 -10.56 -39.24 -26.79
CA ILE A 85 -10.95 -38.69 -25.47
C ILE A 85 -12.30 -37.99 -25.61
N VAL A 86 -13.30 -38.47 -24.85
CA VAL A 86 -14.65 -37.93 -24.85
C VAL A 86 -14.81 -36.94 -23.70
N PHE A 87 -15.35 -35.76 -24.00
CA PHE A 87 -15.66 -34.70 -23.00
C PHE A 87 -16.89 -33.92 -23.43
N ASP A 88 -17.61 -33.33 -22.43
CA ASP A 88 -18.84 -32.57 -22.64
C ASP A 88 -18.76 -31.11 -22.20
N ALA A 89 -17.65 -30.71 -21.58
CA ALA A 89 -17.44 -29.36 -21.08
C ALA A 89 -16.07 -28.81 -21.53
N GLY A 90 -16.05 -27.57 -22.01
CA GLY A 90 -14.84 -26.80 -22.32
C GLY A 90 -14.64 -25.64 -21.37
N VAL A 91 -13.45 -25.52 -20.78
CA VAL A 91 -13.08 -24.44 -19.86
C VAL A 91 -12.01 -23.56 -20.49
N ILE A 92 -12.26 -22.25 -20.64
CA ILE A 92 -11.40 -21.34 -21.40
C ILE A 92 -10.67 -20.36 -20.48
N TYR A 93 -9.32 -20.40 -20.48
CA TYR A 93 -8.39 -19.50 -19.77
C TYR A 93 -7.52 -18.68 -20.74
N LEU A 94 -7.92 -18.50 -21.95
CA LEU A 94 -7.15 -17.78 -22.97
C LEU A 94 -7.31 -16.24 -22.83
N PRO A 95 -6.37 -15.44 -23.37
CA PRO A 95 -6.53 -13.98 -23.41
C PRO A 95 -7.84 -13.56 -24.11
N PRO A 96 -8.44 -12.39 -23.77
CA PRO A 96 -9.77 -11.98 -24.27
C PRO A 96 -9.94 -12.08 -25.79
N THR A 97 -8.91 -11.70 -26.54
CA THR A 97 -8.94 -11.74 -28.02
C THR A 97 -8.91 -13.14 -28.63
N ALA A 98 -8.61 -14.17 -27.85
CA ALA A 98 -8.54 -15.56 -28.32
C ALA A 98 -9.75 -16.39 -27.89
N VAL A 99 -10.65 -15.86 -27.03
CA VAL A 99 -11.78 -16.62 -26.45
C VAL A 99 -12.78 -17.06 -27.52
N ALA A 100 -13.12 -16.16 -28.46
CA ALA A 100 -14.07 -16.47 -29.53
C ALA A 100 -13.57 -17.60 -30.42
N ALA A 101 -12.30 -17.58 -30.82
CA ALA A 101 -11.68 -18.64 -31.60
C ALA A 101 -11.61 -19.96 -30.83
N ALA A 102 -11.34 -19.92 -29.53
CA ALA A 102 -11.32 -21.11 -28.67
C ALA A 102 -12.71 -21.74 -28.52
N ALA A 103 -13.75 -20.93 -28.39
CA ALA A 103 -15.12 -21.43 -28.36
C ALA A 103 -15.52 -22.07 -29.70
N ASP A 104 -15.16 -21.46 -30.82
CA ASP A 104 -15.39 -22.00 -32.14
C ASP A 104 -14.64 -23.31 -32.35
N GLU A 105 -13.37 -23.43 -31.92
CA GLU A 105 -12.58 -24.66 -31.99
C GLU A 105 -13.24 -25.81 -31.18
N LEU A 106 -13.70 -25.51 -29.94
CA LEU A 106 -14.43 -26.48 -29.10
C LEU A 106 -15.70 -26.98 -29.79
N ILE A 107 -16.50 -26.07 -30.34
CA ILE A 107 -17.77 -26.39 -31.00
C ILE A 107 -17.54 -27.17 -32.30
N THR A 108 -16.58 -26.75 -33.11
CA THR A 108 -16.32 -27.33 -34.45
C THR A 108 -15.78 -28.75 -34.34
N HIS A 109 -14.94 -29.04 -33.36
CA HIS A 109 -14.24 -30.35 -33.31
C HIS A 109 -14.86 -31.33 -32.30
N ASN A 110 -15.71 -30.89 -31.35
CA ASN A 110 -16.30 -31.80 -30.37
C ASN A 110 -17.83 -31.92 -30.50
N PRO A 111 -18.36 -32.97 -31.13
CA PRO A 111 -19.80 -33.15 -31.30
C PRO A 111 -20.52 -33.51 -29.97
N ASN A 112 -19.77 -33.86 -28.91
CA ASN A 112 -20.33 -34.19 -27.60
C ASN A 112 -20.38 -33.00 -26.65
N LEU A 113 -19.97 -31.81 -27.09
CA LEU A 113 -19.93 -30.61 -26.27
C LEU A 113 -21.33 -30.13 -25.89
N THR A 114 -21.59 -29.95 -24.61
CA THR A 114 -22.87 -29.44 -24.11
C THR A 114 -22.74 -28.10 -23.40
N LYS A 115 -21.54 -27.78 -22.92
CA LYS A 115 -21.30 -26.56 -22.17
C LYS A 115 -19.90 -26.00 -22.35
N ILE A 116 -19.80 -24.65 -22.25
CA ILE A 116 -18.54 -23.89 -22.27
C ILE A 116 -18.51 -22.99 -21.05
N VAL A 117 -17.39 -22.95 -20.33
CA VAL A 117 -17.17 -22.05 -19.18
C VAL A 117 -16.04 -21.08 -19.51
N VAL A 118 -16.35 -19.79 -19.58
CA VAL A 118 -15.41 -18.71 -19.93
C VAL A 118 -14.95 -18.00 -18.67
N LEU A 119 -13.69 -18.27 -18.22
CA LEU A 119 -13.10 -17.64 -17.03
C LEU A 119 -12.57 -16.23 -17.36
N THR A 120 -12.20 -16.03 -18.60
CA THR A 120 -11.54 -14.81 -19.09
C THR A 120 -12.38 -13.57 -18.89
N GLU A 121 -11.74 -12.52 -18.32
CA GLU A 121 -12.28 -11.19 -18.14
C GLU A 121 -12.10 -10.32 -19.39
N LYS A 122 -13.01 -9.35 -19.60
CA LYS A 122 -12.93 -8.34 -20.67
C LYS A 122 -13.05 -8.92 -22.09
N VAL A 123 -13.81 -9.96 -22.25
CA VAL A 123 -14.21 -10.44 -23.57
C VAL A 123 -15.09 -9.36 -24.22
N SER A 124 -14.82 -8.99 -25.48
CA SER A 124 -15.59 -7.95 -26.14
C SER A 124 -17.06 -8.35 -26.25
N VAL A 125 -17.98 -7.38 -26.22
CA VAL A 125 -19.42 -7.63 -26.41
C VAL A 125 -19.67 -8.33 -27.75
N LYS A 126 -18.95 -7.93 -28.80
CA LYS A 126 -19.01 -8.57 -30.12
C LYS A 126 -18.63 -10.04 -30.06
N ASP A 127 -17.52 -10.37 -29.42
CA ASP A 127 -17.04 -11.75 -29.29
C ASP A 127 -17.98 -12.56 -28.40
N SER A 128 -18.49 -11.97 -27.31
CA SER A 128 -19.48 -12.62 -26.45
C SER A 128 -20.79 -12.93 -27.18
N GLN A 129 -21.27 -12.01 -28.02
CA GLN A 129 -22.45 -12.23 -28.87
C GLN A 129 -22.18 -13.30 -29.94
N PHE A 130 -20.99 -13.30 -30.54
CA PHE A 130 -20.58 -14.35 -31.49
C PHE A 130 -20.57 -15.73 -30.84
N ILE A 131 -19.93 -15.84 -29.64
CA ILE A 131 -19.93 -17.10 -28.86
C ILE A 131 -21.35 -17.55 -28.55
N ARG A 132 -22.21 -16.63 -28.11
CA ARG A 132 -23.63 -16.95 -27.84
C ARG A 132 -24.31 -17.48 -29.09
N ALA A 133 -24.13 -16.84 -30.25
CA ALA A 133 -24.80 -17.19 -31.47
C ALA A 133 -24.37 -18.60 -31.98
N ILE A 134 -23.08 -18.91 -31.98
CA ILE A 134 -22.61 -20.24 -32.42
C ILE A 134 -22.99 -21.34 -31.41
N ALA A 135 -22.97 -21.07 -30.12
CA ALA A 135 -23.39 -22.00 -29.06
C ALA A 135 -24.89 -22.31 -29.16
N GLN A 136 -25.75 -21.28 -29.32
CA GLN A 136 -27.20 -21.45 -29.54
C GLN A 136 -27.51 -22.33 -30.75
N LYS A 137 -26.81 -22.11 -31.87
CA LYS A 137 -26.99 -22.90 -33.11
C LYS A 137 -26.63 -24.37 -32.89
N ASN A 138 -25.73 -24.67 -31.99
CA ASN A 138 -25.21 -26.03 -31.72
C ASN A 138 -25.77 -26.66 -30.45
N ASN A 139 -26.76 -26.03 -29.79
CA ASN A 139 -27.40 -26.54 -28.57
C ASN A 139 -26.40 -26.66 -27.40
N ILE A 140 -25.61 -25.61 -27.17
CA ILE A 140 -24.58 -25.56 -26.14
C ILE A 140 -24.88 -24.40 -25.18
N ASP A 141 -24.81 -24.67 -23.88
CA ASP A 141 -24.90 -23.64 -22.83
C ASP A 141 -23.52 -23.00 -22.57
N VAL A 142 -23.49 -21.70 -22.36
CA VAL A 142 -22.27 -20.94 -22.08
C VAL A 142 -22.39 -20.23 -20.75
N PHE A 143 -21.34 -20.31 -19.91
CA PHE A 143 -21.24 -19.67 -18.60
C PHE A 143 -20.09 -18.64 -18.60
N GLY A 144 -20.28 -17.49 -17.94
CA GLY A 144 -19.26 -16.44 -17.88
C GLY A 144 -19.58 -15.32 -18.90
N GLY A 145 -18.64 -14.46 -19.40
CA GLY A 145 -17.23 -14.26 -19.02
C GLY A 145 -16.97 -13.66 -17.64
N ASN A 146 -15.71 -13.70 -17.31
CA ASN A 146 -15.25 -13.24 -16.00
C ASN A 146 -15.92 -13.98 -14.83
N CYS A 147 -16.00 -15.28 -14.89
CA CYS A 147 -16.59 -16.11 -13.85
C CYS A 147 -15.51 -16.94 -13.13
N LEU A 148 -15.84 -17.43 -11.93
CA LEU A 148 -14.96 -18.33 -11.17
C LEU A 148 -15.34 -19.80 -11.33
N GLY A 149 -16.37 -20.09 -12.10
CA GLY A 149 -16.84 -21.44 -12.38
C GLY A 149 -18.08 -21.85 -11.58
N ILE A 150 -18.24 -23.17 -11.44
CA ILE A 150 -19.43 -23.83 -10.93
C ILE A 150 -19.02 -24.88 -9.90
N GLY A 151 -19.75 -24.99 -8.80
CA GLY A 151 -19.56 -26.02 -7.78
C GLY A 151 -20.86 -26.76 -7.47
N ASN A 152 -20.85 -28.09 -7.53
CA ASN A 152 -21.92 -28.94 -7.04
C ASN A 152 -21.48 -29.57 -5.71
N SER A 153 -22.09 -29.08 -4.62
CA SER A 153 -21.71 -29.52 -3.27
C SER A 153 -22.17 -30.94 -2.92
N TRP A 154 -23.23 -31.44 -3.57
CA TRP A 154 -23.74 -32.77 -3.31
C TRP A 154 -22.85 -33.86 -3.88
N GLU A 155 -22.33 -33.60 -5.08
CA GLU A 155 -21.50 -34.59 -5.78
C GLU A 155 -20.01 -34.29 -5.67
N GLN A 156 -19.64 -33.19 -5.01
CA GLN A 156 -18.24 -32.74 -4.89
C GLN A 156 -17.60 -32.60 -6.28
N VAL A 157 -18.20 -31.78 -7.14
CA VAL A 157 -17.69 -31.47 -8.48
C VAL A 157 -17.48 -29.99 -8.64
N ARG A 158 -16.35 -29.61 -9.21
CA ARG A 158 -16.01 -28.24 -9.59
C ARG A 158 -15.62 -28.19 -11.08
N VAL A 159 -16.24 -27.24 -11.79
CA VAL A 159 -15.96 -26.98 -13.21
C VAL A 159 -15.57 -25.51 -13.38
N GLY A 160 -14.42 -25.26 -13.96
CA GLY A 160 -13.92 -23.91 -14.21
C GLY A 160 -12.79 -23.50 -13.29
N GLY A 161 -12.94 -22.34 -12.62
CA GLY A 161 -11.90 -21.69 -11.86
C GLY A 161 -11.77 -22.11 -10.39
N ALA A 162 -11.29 -21.18 -9.56
CA ALA A 162 -10.91 -21.42 -8.18
C ALA A 162 -12.08 -21.34 -7.18
N LEU A 163 -13.32 -21.61 -7.58
CA LEU A 163 -14.49 -21.59 -6.71
C LEU A 163 -14.27 -22.53 -5.51
N GLY A 164 -14.40 -22.02 -4.28
CA GLY A 164 -14.06 -22.74 -3.06
C GLY A 164 -12.57 -22.73 -2.72
N GLY A 165 -11.75 -21.99 -3.45
CA GLY A 165 -10.31 -21.82 -3.17
C GLY A 165 -9.51 -23.12 -3.29
N ASN A 166 -8.48 -23.25 -2.43
CA ASN A 166 -7.60 -24.42 -2.37
C ASN A 166 -8.19 -25.61 -1.59
N SER A 167 -9.26 -25.35 -0.81
CA SER A 167 -9.97 -26.34 0.00
C SER A 167 -11.47 -26.34 -0.34
N PRO A 168 -11.87 -26.64 -1.58
CA PRO A 168 -13.26 -26.48 -2.02
C PRO A 168 -14.28 -27.29 -1.19
N GLY A 169 -13.88 -28.40 -0.59
CA GLY A 169 -14.74 -29.17 0.32
C GLY A 169 -15.10 -28.46 1.63
N GLU A 170 -14.35 -27.44 2.03
CA GLU A 170 -14.68 -26.62 3.20
C GLU A 170 -15.77 -25.59 2.89
N SER A 171 -15.79 -25.01 1.70
CA SER A 171 -16.80 -24.05 1.25
C SER A 171 -18.04 -24.71 0.67
N LEU A 172 -17.85 -25.75 -0.15
CA LEU A 172 -18.92 -26.48 -0.84
C LEU A 172 -19.48 -27.60 0.03
N VAL A 173 -20.08 -27.21 1.16
CA VAL A 173 -20.73 -28.16 2.08
C VAL A 173 -22.12 -28.48 1.57
N LYS A 174 -22.46 -29.78 1.52
CA LYS A 174 -23.75 -30.27 1.07
C LYS A 174 -24.90 -29.66 1.85
N GLY A 175 -25.89 -29.12 1.17
CA GLY A 175 -27.08 -28.53 1.77
C GLY A 175 -28.15 -28.13 0.75
N SER A 176 -29.04 -27.27 1.17
CA SER A 176 -30.31 -26.97 0.48
C SER A 176 -30.37 -25.57 -0.20
N VAL A 177 -29.27 -24.79 -0.17
CA VAL A 177 -29.25 -23.44 -0.74
C VAL A 177 -28.52 -23.42 -2.07
N ALA A 178 -29.15 -22.92 -3.13
CA ALA A 178 -28.44 -22.60 -4.38
C ALA A 178 -27.87 -21.18 -4.31
N VAL A 179 -26.66 -20.96 -4.81
CA VAL A 179 -26.01 -19.66 -4.79
C VAL A 179 -25.74 -19.19 -6.22
N PHE A 180 -26.20 -17.98 -6.54
CA PHE A 180 -25.88 -17.25 -7.76
C PHE A 180 -25.12 -15.98 -7.40
N SER A 181 -23.92 -15.82 -7.93
CA SER A 181 -23.08 -14.67 -7.63
C SER A 181 -22.49 -14.03 -8.89
N ASN A 182 -22.67 -12.71 -9.03
CA ASN A 182 -21.96 -11.94 -10.06
C ASN A 182 -20.45 -11.89 -9.78
N SER A 183 -20.02 -12.02 -8.53
CA SER A 183 -18.62 -12.00 -8.13
C SER A 183 -18.08 -13.41 -7.93
N GLY A 184 -16.94 -13.72 -8.56
CA GLY A 184 -16.23 -14.96 -8.35
C GLY A 184 -15.82 -15.16 -6.90
N ASN A 185 -15.23 -14.18 -6.25
CA ASN A 185 -14.82 -14.26 -4.85
C ASN A 185 -16.00 -14.49 -3.91
N PHE A 186 -17.12 -13.80 -4.14
CA PHE A 186 -18.31 -13.98 -3.30
C PHE A 186 -19.04 -15.30 -3.55
N SER A 187 -18.81 -15.97 -4.69
CA SER A 187 -19.28 -17.36 -4.87
C SER A 187 -18.59 -18.35 -3.92
N THR A 188 -17.41 -17.99 -3.37
CA THR A 188 -16.75 -18.74 -2.29
C THR A 188 -17.16 -18.22 -0.91
N THR A 189 -17.18 -16.89 -0.72
CA THR A 189 -17.43 -16.25 0.57
C THR A 189 -18.88 -16.46 1.07
N VAL A 190 -19.88 -16.38 0.20
CA VAL A 190 -21.29 -16.53 0.58
C VAL A 190 -21.59 -17.94 1.17
N PRO A 191 -21.14 -19.04 0.58
CA PRO A 191 -21.26 -20.36 1.20
C PRO A 191 -20.64 -20.44 2.58
N GLU A 192 -19.50 -19.78 2.83
CA GLU A 192 -18.87 -19.75 4.15
C GLU A 192 -19.72 -19.02 5.19
N TYR A 193 -20.39 -17.92 4.81
CA TYR A 193 -21.34 -17.25 5.69
C TYR A 193 -22.57 -18.12 5.97
N LEU A 194 -23.19 -18.72 4.96
CA LEU A 194 -24.35 -19.60 5.09
C LEU A 194 -24.07 -20.77 6.05
N LYS A 195 -22.86 -21.33 5.94
CA LYS A 195 -22.39 -22.42 6.81
C LYS A 195 -22.41 -22.06 8.29
N THR A 196 -22.18 -20.78 8.65
CA THR A 196 -22.25 -20.33 10.06
C THR A 196 -23.64 -20.44 10.66
N GLY A 197 -24.69 -20.40 9.82
CA GLY A 197 -26.09 -20.66 10.21
C GLY A 197 -26.52 -22.10 10.05
N GLY A 198 -25.61 -23.01 9.68
CA GLY A 198 -25.95 -24.42 9.43
C GLY A 198 -26.55 -24.69 8.05
N TRP A 199 -26.48 -23.75 7.14
CA TRP A 199 -26.97 -23.86 5.76
C TRP A 199 -25.85 -24.25 4.80
N GLY A 200 -25.98 -25.40 4.19
CA GLY A 200 -25.07 -25.82 3.10
C GLY A 200 -25.63 -25.47 1.73
N THR A 201 -24.84 -25.79 0.70
CA THR A 201 -25.20 -25.45 -0.67
C THR A 201 -25.59 -26.69 -1.52
N SER A 202 -26.50 -26.48 -2.46
CA SER A 202 -26.79 -27.47 -3.51
C SER A 202 -25.83 -27.28 -4.69
N THR A 203 -25.92 -26.13 -5.32
CA THR A 203 -25.06 -25.71 -6.44
C THR A 203 -24.67 -24.24 -6.23
N VAL A 204 -23.41 -23.92 -6.52
CA VAL A 204 -22.86 -22.56 -6.50
C VAL A 204 -22.45 -22.19 -7.91
N LEU A 205 -22.99 -21.11 -8.45
CA LEU A 205 -22.65 -20.57 -9.77
C LEU A 205 -22.06 -19.16 -9.62
N SER A 206 -20.84 -18.98 -10.15
CA SER A 206 -20.34 -17.68 -10.49
C SER A 206 -20.78 -17.31 -11.91
N SER A 207 -21.75 -16.40 -12.04
CA SER A 207 -22.21 -15.96 -13.36
C SER A 207 -21.16 -15.13 -14.11
N GLY A 208 -20.21 -14.58 -13.36
CA GLY A 208 -19.32 -13.53 -13.83
C GLY A 208 -20.00 -12.16 -13.89
N LYS A 209 -19.22 -11.15 -14.14
CA LYS A 209 -19.69 -9.76 -14.31
C LYS A 209 -18.86 -9.04 -15.38
N ASP A 210 -18.87 -9.60 -16.59
CA ASP A 210 -18.44 -8.91 -17.80
C ASP A 210 -19.60 -8.07 -18.39
N LEU A 211 -19.35 -7.28 -19.41
CA LEU A 211 -20.38 -6.47 -20.06
C LEU A 211 -21.53 -7.30 -20.66
N TYR A 212 -21.24 -8.55 -21.00
CA TYR A 212 -22.20 -9.52 -21.50
C TYR A 212 -22.14 -10.80 -20.67
N ILE A 213 -23.24 -11.14 -19.99
CA ILE A 213 -23.38 -12.36 -19.19
C ILE A 213 -24.06 -13.43 -20.07
N GLN A 214 -23.48 -14.61 -20.15
CA GLN A 214 -23.98 -15.68 -21.01
C GLN A 214 -25.13 -16.47 -20.39
N PHE A 215 -25.00 -16.86 -19.09
CA PHE A 215 -26.03 -17.55 -18.31
C PHE A 215 -26.47 -16.64 -17.18
N GLY A 216 -27.68 -16.10 -17.31
CA GLY A 216 -28.19 -15.08 -16.40
C GLY A 216 -29.02 -15.61 -15.26
N LEU A 217 -29.61 -14.69 -14.49
CA LEU A 217 -30.43 -15.01 -13.34
C LEU A 217 -31.71 -15.77 -13.72
N ALA A 218 -32.31 -15.48 -14.85
CA ALA A 218 -33.54 -16.13 -15.28
C ALA A 218 -33.32 -17.62 -15.53
N GLU A 219 -32.29 -17.99 -16.27
CA GLU A 219 -31.89 -19.37 -16.51
C GLU A 219 -31.53 -20.11 -15.22
N PHE A 220 -30.83 -19.43 -14.30
CA PHE A 220 -30.49 -20.00 -13.00
C PHE A 220 -31.71 -20.27 -12.13
N ILE A 221 -32.69 -19.35 -12.06
CA ILE A 221 -33.92 -19.53 -11.29
C ILE A 221 -34.73 -20.68 -11.86
N HIS A 222 -34.85 -20.78 -13.19
CA HIS A 222 -35.53 -21.91 -13.86
C HIS A 222 -34.89 -23.25 -13.46
N ALA A 223 -33.57 -23.33 -13.55
CA ALA A 223 -32.85 -24.55 -13.17
C ALA A 223 -32.97 -24.86 -11.66
N ALA A 224 -32.97 -23.85 -10.81
CA ALA A 224 -33.14 -23.99 -9.37
C ALA A 224 -34.55 -24.42 -9.01
N GLU A 225 -35.59 -23.94 -9.69
CA GLU A 225 -36.97 -24.36 -9.48
C GLU A 225 -37.15 -25.86 -9.71
N ASN A 226 -36.46 -26.42 -10.68
CA ASN A 226 -36.54 -27.83 -11.06
C ASN A 226 -35.54 -28.73 -10.32
N ASP A 227 -34.72 -28.19 -9.42
CA ASP A 227 -33.77 -28.95 -8.62
C ASP A 227 -34.34 -29.31 -7.25
N ASP A 228 -34.68 -30.55 -7.04
CA ASP A 228 -35.26 -31.04 -5.78
C ASP A 228 -34.36 -30.87 -4.56
N ARG A 229 -33.08 -30.79 -4.73
CA ARG A 229 -32.07 -30.55 -3.67
C ARG A 229 -32.13 -29.13 -3.13
N THR A 230 -32.54 -28.17 -3.96
CA THR A 230 -32.58 -26.74 -3.65
C THR A 230 -33.91 -26.36 -2.98
N LYS A 231 -33.86 -25.71 -1.83
CA LYS A 231 -35.05 -25.20 -1.10
C LYS A 231 -35.13 -23.68 -1.13
N SER A 232 -34.02 -22.99 -1.20
CA SER A 232 -33.91 -21.54 -1.29
C SER A 232 -32.73 -21.12 -2.19
N ILE A 233 -32.73 -19.85 -2.57
CA ILE A 233 -31.69 -19.27 -3.45
C ILE A 233 -31.03 -18.09 -2.72
N MET A 234 -29.72 -18.04 -2.73
CA MET A 234 -28.95 -16.88 -2.27
C MET A 234 -28.34 -16.15 -3.48
N LEU A 235 -28.60 -14.85 -3.57
CA LEU A 235 -28.16 -13.99 -4.65
C LEU A 235 -27.14 -12.96 -4.18
N TYR A 236 -26.01 -12.88 -4.87
CA TYR A 236 -25.06 -11.78 -4.74
C TYR A 236 -24.99 -11.00 -6.05
N ILE A 237 -25.53 -9.78 -6.05
CA ILE A 237 -25.79 -8.99 -7.24
C ILE A 237 -24.99 -7.69 -7.24
N GLU A 238 -24.44 -7.34 -8.39
CA GLU A 238 -23.71 -6.09 -8.62
C GLU A 238 -24.44 -5.17 -9.61
N PRO A 239 -24.13 -3.85 -9.61
CA PRO A 239 -24.70 -2.89 -10.58
C PRO A 239 -24.43 -3.28 -12.03
N GLY A 240 -25.17 -2.70 -12.94
CA GLY A 240 -25.02 -2.84 -14.39
C GLY A 240 -25.84 -3.98 -15.00
N GLY A 241 -26.54 -3.65 -16.08
CA GLY A 241 -27.37 -4.57 -16.85
C GLY A 241 -28.74 -4.85 -16.21
N TYR A 242 -29.63 -5.36 -17.02
CA TYR A 242 -31.04 -5.62 -16.68
C TYR A 242 -31.37 -7.11 -16.54
N TYR A 243 -30.41 -7.98 -16.35
CA TYR A 243 -30.61 -9.44 -16.24
C TYR A 243 -31.52 -9.81 -15.08
N GLU A 244 -31.39 -9.10 -13.96
CA GLU A 244 -32.21 -9.33 -12.76
C GLU A 244 -33.65 -8.82 -12.98
N LYS A 245 -33.79 -7.63 -13.59
CA LYS A 245 -35.11 -7.09 -13.95
C LYS A 245 -35.87 -8.03 -14.89
N GLN A 246 -35.19 -8.51 -15.93
CA GLN A 246 -35.74 -9.47 -16.85
C GLN A 246 -36.21 -10.76 -16.16
N ALA A 247 -35.41 -11.31 -15.24
CA ALA A 247 -35.78 -12.48 -14.48
C ALA A 247 -37.06 -12.24 -13.64
N LEU A 248 -37.11 -11.10 -12.92
CA LEU A 248 -38.27 -10.75 -12.10
C LEU A 248 -39.53 -10.48 -12.94
N ASP A 249 -39.41 -9.85 -14.11
CA ASP A 249 -40.51 -9.63 -15.03
C ASP A 249 -41.03 -10.95 -15.59
N TRP A 250 -40.16 -11.89 -15.95
CA TRP A 250 -40.55 -13.22 -16.46
C TRP A 250 -41.16 -14.12 -15.37
N ILE A 251 -40.86 -13.89 -14.11
CA ILE A 251 -41.58 -14.52 -12.98
C ILE A 251 -42.95 -13.90 -12.87
N ALA A 252 -43.07 -12.58 -12.97
CA ALA A 252 -44.32 -11.86 -12.82
C ALA A 252 -45.37 -12.16 -13.95
N ASP A 253 -44.90 -12.35 -15.17
CA ASP A 253 -45.74 -12.67 -16.32
C ASP A 253 -45.97 -14.20 -16.52
N GLY A 254 -45.32 -15.02 -15.69
CA GLY A 254 -45.45 -16.50 -15.72
C GLY A 254 -44.61 -17.20 -16.77
N THR A 255 -43.68 -16.50 -17.45
CA THR A 255 -42.74 -17.11 -18.39
C THR A 255 -41.85 -18.14 -17.69
N ILE A 256 -41.32 -17.80 -16.52
CA ILE A 256 -40.62 -18.76 -15.64
C ILE A 256 -41.34 -18.88 -14.30
N LYS A 257 -41.22 -20.06 -13.69
CA LYS A 257 -41.75 -20.31 -12.34
C LYS A 257 -40.68 -20.15 -11.29
N CYS A 258 -41.02 -19.50 -10.17
CA CYS A 258 -40.17 -19.41 -8.99
C CYS A 258 -41.02 -19.54 -7.72
N THR A 259 -40.99 -20.71 -7.10
CA THR A 259 -41.64 -20.96 -5.80
C THR A 259 -40.69 -20.97 -4.63
N LYS A 260 -39.37 -21.00 -4.92
CA LYS A 260 -38.32 -21.03 -3.90
C LYS A 260 -37.97 -19.59 -3.47
N PRO A 261 -37.98 -19.33 -2.14
CA PRO A 261 -37.65 -17.99 -1.67
C PRO A 261 -36.17 -17.63 -1.96
N MET A 262 -35.94 -16.33 -2.11
CA MET A 262 -34.61 -15.80 -2.38
C MET A 262 -34.14 -14.87 -1.27
N VAL A 263 -32.88 -15.00 -0.84
CA VAL A 263 -32.17 -13.96 -0.10
C VAL A 263 -31.29 -13.22 -1.08
N CYS A 264 -31.43 -11.90 -1.17
CA CYS A 264 -30.70 -11.10 -2.14
C CYS A 264 -29.82 -10.06 -1.46
N CYS A 265 -28.53 -10.06 -1.75
CA CYS A 265 -27.58 -9.00 -1.38
C CYS A 265 -27.18 -8.24 -2.63
N VAL A 266 -27.59 -6.97 -2.72
CA VAL A 266 -27.14 -6.06 -3.78
C VAL A 266 -26.01 -5.19 -3.20
N THR A 267 -24.89 -5.12 -3.93
CA THR A 267 -23.70 -4.39 -3.47
C THR A 267 -23.27 -3.35 -4.49
N GLY A 268 -22.32 -2.47 -4.12
CA GLY A 268 -21.69 -1.56 -5.07
C GLY A 268 -22.39 -0.23 -5.27
N ARG A 269 -23.17 0.29 -4.31
CA ARG A 269 -23.78 1.65 -4.35
C ARG A 269 -22.76 2.74 -4.68
N TRP A 270 -21.51 2.61 -4.17
CA TRP A 270 -20.43 3.55 -4.43
C TRP A 270 -20.00 3.62 -5.92
N LYS A 271 -20.29 2.59 -6.72
CA LYS A 271 -19.94 2.55 -8.14
C LYS A 271 -20.73 3.57 -8.97
N ALA A 272 -21.89 4.02 -8.50
CA ALA A 272 -22.67 5.09 -9.15
C ALA A 272 -21.92 6.43 -9.25
N ASN A 273 -20.92 6.64 -8.38
CA ASN A 273 -20.11 7.86 -8.38
C ASN A 273 -18.85 7.74 -9.27
N LEU A 274 -18.66 6.65 -9.98
CA LEU A 274 -17.49 6.42 -10.81
C LEU A 274 -17.79 6.62 -12.28
N SER A 275 -16.89 7.30 -12.98
CA SER A 275 -16.95 7.51 -14.43
C SER A 275 -16.35 6.36 -15.25
N ARG A 276 -15.81 5.33 -14.60
CA ARG A 276 -15.14 4.18 -15.23
C ARG A 276 -15.37 2.89 -14.45
N ALA A 277 -15.23 1.75 -15.14
CA ALA A 277 -15.23 0.46 -14.48
C ALA A 277 -14.07 0.35 -13.44
N VAL A 278 -14.42 -0.09 -12.24
CA VAL A 278 -13.47 -0.43 -11.19
C VAL A 278 -13.87 -1.80 -10.64
N GLY A 279 -12.94 -2.74 -10.60
CA GLY A 279 -13.23 -4.15 -10.37
C GLY A 279 -13.81 -4.79 -11.64
N HIS A 280 -14.96 -5.43 -11.53
CA HIS A 280 -15.58 -6.13 -12.64
C HIS A 280 -15.98 -5.19 -13.79
N ALA A 281 -15.63 -5.53 -15.02
CA ALA A 281 -15.81 -4.70 -16.21
C ALA A 281 -17.28 -4.37 -16.49
N GLY A 282 -18.20 -5.29 -16.20
CA GLY A 282 -19.65 -5.12 -16.40
C GLY A 282 -20.40 -4.48 -15.23
N ALA A 283 -19.73 -4.20 -14.11
CA ALA A 283 -20.35 -3.55 -12.96
C ALA A 283 -20.32 -2.02 -13.07
N ILE A 284 -20.85 -1.50 -14.17
CA ILE A 284 -21.01 -0.07 -14.49
C ILE A 284 -22.50 0.20 -14.61
N ALA A 285 -22.99 1.19 -13.88
CA ALA A 285 -24.37 1.65 -14.01
C ALA A 285 -24.49 2.64 -15.18
N GLY A 286 -25.35 2.33 -16.14
CA GLY A 286 -25.57 3.16 -17.33
C GLY A 286 -26.82 4.07 -17.26
N GLY A 287 -27.67 3.86 -16.28
CA GLY A 287 -28.92 4.61 -16.07
C GLY A 287 -30.08 3.70 -15.74
N GLY A 288 -30.49 3.68 -14.46
CA GLY A 288 -31.60 2.88 -13.97
C GLY A 288 -31.28 1.40 -13.70
N ASP A 289 -29.98 1.03 -13.76
CA ASP A 289 -29.44 -0.31 -13.50
C ASP A 289 -28.34 -0.28 -12.42
N ASP A 290 -28.32 0.78 -11.63
CA ASP A 290 -27.43 0.94 -10.49
C ASP A 290 -27.86 0.06 -9.30
N ALA A 291 -27.07 0.07 -8.24
CA ALA A 291 -27.35 -0.74 -7.05
C ALA A 291 -28.70 -0.39 -6.42
N LEU A 292 -29.03 0.90 -6.31
CA LEU A 292 -30.28 1.35 -5.70
C LEU A 292 -31.51 0.93 -6.53
N ALA A 293 -31.42 1.00 -7.85
CA ALA A 293 -32.47 0.51 -8.74
C ALA A 293 -32.69 -0.99 -8.56
N LYS A 294 -31.60 -1.78 -8.53
CA LYS A 294 -31.68 -3.24 -8.31
C LYS A 294 -32.22 -3.61 -6.93
N GLU A 295 -31.80 -2.88 -5.89
CA GLU A 295 -32.35 -3.05 -4.52
C GLU A 295 -33.86 -2.87 -4.53
N LYS A 296 -34.34 -1.81 -5.20
CA LYS A 296 -35.77 -1.54 -5.32
C LYS A 296 -36.52 -2.62 -6.11
N TRP A 297 -35.96 -3.14 -7.21
CA TRP A 297 -36.58 -4.24 -7.97
C TRP A 297 -36.82 -5.46 -7.11
N PHE A 298 -35.86 -5.84 -6.26
CA PHE A 298 -35.99 -6.98 -5.36
C PHE A 298 -36.96 -6.68 -4.20
N GLU A 299 -36.95 -5.49 -3.61
CA GLU A 299 -37.88 -5.10 -2.55
C GLU A 299 -39.32 -5.10 -3.07
N ASP A 300 -39.56 -4.53 -4.27
CA ASP A 300 -40.86 -4.54 -4.91
C ASP A 300 -41.34 -5.97 -5.21
N TYR A 301 -40.44 -6.86 -5.64
CA TYR A 301 -40.77 -8.27 -5.89
C TYR A 301 -41.08 -9.03 -4.57
N PHE A 302 -40.27 -8.85 -3.54
CA PHE A 302 -40.46 -9.51 -2.26
C PHE A 302 -41.69 -8.98 -1.49
N GLY A 303 -42.07 -7.73 -1.75
CA GLY A 303 -43.16 -7.06 -1.02
C GLY A 303 -42.82 -6.70 0.43
N ILE A 304 -41.54 -6.62 0.75
CA ILE A 304 -40.99 -6.25 2.06
C ILE A 304 -39.71 -5.44 1.86
N GLY A 305 -39.43 -4.51 2.77
CA GLY A 305 -38.18 -3.73 2.77
C GLY A 305 -36.95 -4.55 3.17
N VAL A 306 -35.87 -3.84 3.45
CA VAL A 306 -34.60 -4.45 3.86
C VAL A 306 -34.75 -5.28 5.14
N PHE A 307 -34.03 -6.38 5.20
CA PHE A 307 -33.97 -7.27 6.36
C PHE A 307 -33.35 -6.57 7.58
N ASP A 308 -34.02 -6.70 8.73
CA ASP A 308 -33.48 -6.27 10.02
C ASP A 308 -33.07 -7.51 10.83
N PRO A 309 -31.77 -7.72 11.11
CA PRO A 309 -31.33 -8.89 11.88
C PRO A 309 -31.80 -8.88 13.34
N ASN A 310 -32.18 -7.71 13.89
CA ASN A 310 -32.74 -7.59 15.25
C ASN A 310 -34.24 -7.95 15.31
N ASN A 311 -34.92 -7.86 14.18
CA ASN A 311 -36.33 -8.24 14.03
C ASN A 311 -36.50 -9.01 12.72
N PRO A 312 -35.99 -10.24 12.63
CA PRO A 312 -35.91 -10.99 11.40
C PRO A 312 -37.28 -11.33 10.84
N ALA A 313 -37.59 -10.72 9.68
CA ALA A 313 -38.83 -10.94 8.93
C ALA A 313 -38.50 -11.18 7.45
N ALA A 314 -39.24 -12.10 6.84
CA ALA A 314 -39.16 -12.40 5.42
C ALA A 314 -40.53 -12.73 4.87
N THR A 315 -40.66 -12.85 3.55
CA THR A 315 -41.87 -13.33 2.88
C THR A 315 -41.59 -14.70 2.23
N LYS A 316 -42.65 -15.35 1.77
CA LYS A 316 -42.51 -16.60 0.97
C LYS A 316 -41.77 -16.40 -0.35
N LYS A 317 -41.60 -15.15 -0.81
CA LYS A 317 -40.77 -14.83 -1.98
C LYS A 317 -39.30 -14.58 -1.62
N GLY A 318 -39.06 -14.13 -0.38
CA GLY A 318 -37.71 -13.84 0.10
C GLY A 318 -37.59 -12.51 0.81
N VAL A 319 -36.32 -12.01 0.90
CA VAL A 319 -35.97 -10.73 1.51
C VAL A 319 -34.62 -10.22 0.97
N ARG A 320 -34.44 -8.89 0.93
CA ARG A 320 -33.16 -8.25 0.63
C ARG A 320 -32.36 -7.99 1.90
N ILE A 321 -31.07 -8.27 1.87
CA ILE A 321 -30.12 -7.94 2.95
C ILE A 321 -29.16 -6.83 2.50
N GLU A 322 -28.64 -6.03 3.43
CA GLU A 322 -27.60 -5.00 3.13
C GLU A 322 -26.19 -5.55 3.24
N SER A 323 -25.98 -6.54 4.11
CA SER A 323 -24.68 -7.14 4.34
C SER A 323 -24.75 -8.65 4.21
N ILE A 324 -23.72 -9.26 3.61
CA ILE A 324 -23.66 -10.74 3.54
C ILE A 324 -23.53 -11.40 4.91
N GLN A 325 -23.11 -10.67 5.94
CA GLN A 325 -23.08 -11.20 7.31
C GLN A 325 -24.48 -11.56 7.82
N ASP A 326 -25.53 -10.94 7.27
CA ASP A 326 -26.92 -11.22 7.62
C ASP A 326 -27.48 -12.44 6.86
N ALA A 327 -26.75 -12.97 5.88
CA ALA A 327 -27.20 -14.08 5.04
C ALA A 327 -27.63 -15.32 5.85
N PRO A 328 -26.94 -15.79 6.91
CA PRO A 328 -27.36 -16.94 7.69
C PRO A 328 -28.71 -16.72 8.41
N THR A 329 -28.87 -15.55 9.01
CA THR A 329 -30.11 -15.19 9.77
C THR A 329 -31.27 -14.95 8.81
N ALA A 330 -31.04 -14.26 7.71
CA ALA A 330 -32.05 -14.03 6.65
C ALA A 330 -32.44 -15.36 5.99
N MET A 331 -31.50 -16.26 5.74
CA MET A 331 -31.78 -17.61 5.20
C MET A 331 -32.65 -18.41 6.15
N THR A 332 -32.33 -18.37 7.44
CA THR A 332 -33.19 -19.00 8.46
C THR A 332 -34.62 -18.45 8.46
N ALA A 333 -34.75 -17.12 8.31
CA ALA A 333 -36.07 -16.48 8.24
C ALA A 333 -36.86 -16.92 7.00
N VAL A 334 -36.26 -16.93 5.81
CA VAL A 334 -36.96 -17.37 4.59
C VAL A 334 -37.27 -18.87 4.59
N MET A 335 -36.39 -19.70 5.13
CA MET A 335 -36.67 -21.15 5.28
C MET A 335 -37.84 -21.41 6.19
N LYS A 336 -37.99 -20.63 7.26
CA LYS A 336 -39.13 -20.72 8.17
C LYS A 336 -40.46 -20.38 7.47
N GLU A 337 -40.48 -19.40 6.56
CA GLU A 337 -41.67 -19.04 5.77
C GLU A 337 -42.19 -20.18 4.89
N ILE A 338 -41.32 -21.11 4.51
CA ILE A 338 -41.68 -22.30 3.74
C ILE A 338 -41.78 -23.59 4.61
N GLY A 339 -41.76 -23.42 5.94
CA GLY A 339 -41.95 -24.51 6.90
C GLY A 339 -40.70 -25.33 7.22
N ILE A 340 -39.51 -24.86 6.85
CA ILE A 340 -38.24 -25.49 7.18
C ILE A 340 -37.67 -24.79 8.42
N THR A 341 -37.64 -25.45 9.56
CA THR A 341 -37.19 -24.91 10.85
C THR A 341 -35.83 -25.41 11.28
N GLU A 342 -35.39 -26.54 10.75
CA GLU A 342 -34.08 -27.13 11.05
C GLU A 342 -33.10 -26.81 9.93
N PRO A 343 -31.86 -26.37 10.25
CA PRO A 343 -30.81 -26.18 9.24
C PRO A 343 -30.32 -27.52 8.68
N ASP A 344 -29.58 -27.46 7.57
CA ASP A 344 -29.05 -28.66 6.92
C ASP A 344 -28.09 -29.47 7.79
N PHE A 345 -27.40 -28.79 8.72
CA PHE A 345 -26.54 -29.44 9.73
C PHE A 345 -26.45 -28.59 11.00
N LYS A 346 -26.08 -29.21 12.08
CA LYS A 346 -25.86 -28.53 13.35
C LYS A 346 -24.48 -27.85 13.29
N THR A 347 -24.45 -26.55 13.60
CA THR A 347 -23.18 -25.85 13.78
C THR A 347 -22.55 -26.32 15.08
N THR A 348 -21.24 -26.50 15.08
CA THR A 348 -20.46 -26.92 16.25
C THR A 348 -20.15 -25.76 17.21
N GLY A 349 -20.63 -24.55 16.92
CA GLY A 349 -20.25 -23.33 17.62
C GLY A 349 -18.90 -22.79 17.19
N ASP A 350 -18.12 -23.54 16.41
CA ASP A 350 -16.91 -23.01 15.76
C ASP A 350 -17.30 -22.28 14.48
N LEU A 351 -17.59 -21.00 14.63
CA LEU A 351 -17.90 -20.08 13.55
C LEU A 351 -16.62 -19.56 12.88
N SER A 352 -15.55 -20.35 12.83
CA SER A 352 -14.31 -19.93 12.21
C SER A 352 -14.54 -19.70 10.72
N LEU A 353 -14.68 -18.42 10.36
CA LEU A 353 -14.58 -17.98 8.98
C LEU A 353 -13.13 -18.18 8.55
N LYS A 354 -12.87 -19.17 7.71
CA LYS A 354 -11.58 -19.36 7.09
C LYS A 354 -11.62 -18.69 5.71
N PRO A 355 -11.13 -17.45 5.54
CA PRO A 355 -10.97 -16.88 4.22
C PRO A 355 -10.03 -17.77 3.42
N TRP A 356 -10.29 -17.90 2.14
CA TRP A 356 -9.56 -18.76 1.22
C TRP A 356 -8.03 -18.53 1.20
N PHE A 357 -7.57 -17.36 1.62
CA PHE A 357 -6.15 -16.98 1.68
C PHE A 357 -5.46 -17.32 3.01
N VAL A 358 -6.19 -17.76 4.04
CA VAL A 358 -5.61 -18.00 5.38
C VAL A 358 -4.58 -19.10 5.39
N ASN A 359 -4.76 -20.13 4.58
CA ASN A 359 -3.84 -21.27 4.55
C ASN A 359 -2.47 -20.92 3.96
N ASP A 360 -2.41 -19.89 3.12
CA ASP A 360 -1.19 -19.44 2.43
C ASP A 360 -0.66 -18.12 2.99
N ALA A 361 -1.34 -17.54 3.99
CA ALA A 361 -0.91 -16.30 4.59
C ALA A 361 0.24 -16.55 5.58
N PRO A 362 1.33 -15.76 5.52
CA PRO A 362 2.41 -15.88 6.48
C PRO A 362 1.95 -15.46 7.88
N ASP A 363 2.53 -16.07 8.90
CA ASP A 363 2.30 -15.65 10.29
C ASP A 363 2.92 -14.26 10.52
N TYR A 364 2.11 -13.37 11.07
CA TYR A 364 2.57 -12.04 11.45
C TYR A 364 3.16 -12.06 12.85
N PRO A 365 4.16 -11.21 13.13
CA PRO A 365 4.63 -10.98 14.49
C PRO A 365 3.49 -10.56 15.42
N ASP A 366 3.57 -10.95 16.68
CA ASP A 366 2.57 -10.58 17.70
C ASP A 366 2.41 -9.05 17.84
N SER A 367 3.49 -8.30 17.54
CA SER A 367 3.49 -6.83 17.49
C SER A 367 2.51 -6.21 16.49
N LEU A 368 1.99 -6.98 15.53
CA LEU A 368 0.96 -6.54 14.59
C LEU A 368 -0.48 -6.84 15.07
N LYS A 369 -0.65 -7.47 16.22
CA LYS A 369 -1.96 -7.69 16.82
C LYS A 369 -2.52 -6.36 17.27
N LEU A 370 -3.62 -5.95 16.63
CA LEU A 370 -4.28 -4.69 16.97
C LEU A 370 -5.31 -4.94 18.07
N ALA A 371 -5.30 -4.06 19.04
CA ALA A 371 -6.21 -4.06 20.18
C ALA A 371 -7.70 -3.92 19.83
N ALA A 372 -8.02 -3.63 18.61
CA ALA A 372 -9.34 -3.22 18.15
C ALA A 372 -10.41 -4.32 18.04
N VAL A 373 -10.14 -5.55 18.49
CA VAL A 373 -10.95 -6.69 18.08
C VAL A 373 -11.96 -7.18 19.13
N GLU A 374 -11.86 -6.74 20.38
CA GLU A 374 -12.76 -7.20 21.46
C GLU A 374 -14.23 -6.82 21.25
N ALA A 375 -14.51 -5.76 20.48
CA ALA A 375 -15.87 -5.31 20.21
C ALA A 375 -16.69 -6.24 19.30
N MET A 376 -16.08 -7.26 18.72
CA MET A 376 -16.70 -8.11 17.69
C MET A 376 -16.86 -9.58 18.12
N ALA A 377 -17.15 -9.80 19.40
CA ALA A 377 -17.48 -11.16 19.85
C ALA A 377 -18.69 -11.72 19.05
N PRO A 378 -18.70 -12.99 18.64
CA PRO A 378 -17.74 -14.03 19.01
C PRO A 378 -16.52 -14.16 18.09
N TYR A 379 -16.36 -13.27 17.11
CA TYR A 379 -15.37 -13.39 16.05
C TYR A 379 -14.02 -12.73 16.35
N ASN A 380 -13.87 -12.13 17.54
CA ASN A 380 -12.68 -11.37 17.93
C ASN A 380 -11.37 -12.14 17.76
N GLU A 381 -11.28 -13.40 18.17
CA GLU A 381 -10.06 -14.21 17.99
C GLU A 381 -9.78 -14.48 16.51
N THR A 382 -10.80 -14.86 15.75
CA THR A 382 -10.67 -15.11 14.32
C THR A 382 -10.27 -13.86 13.56
N ILE A 383 -10.90 -12.72 13.85
CA ILE A 383 -10.59 -11.44 13.22
C ILE A 383 -9.18 -10.96 13.62
N THR A 384 -8.76 -11.16 14.88
CA THR A 384 -7.39 -10.87 15.32
C THR A 384 -6.39 -11.73 14.56
N LYS A 385 -6.64 -13.04 14.49
CA LYS A 385 -5.80 -13.96 13.71
C LYS A 385 -5.73 -13.55 12.24
N LEU A 386 -6.86 -13.20 11.64
CA LEU A 386 -6.94 -12.69 10.27
C LEU A 386 -6.23 -11.34 10.12
N GLY A 387 -6.46 -10.40 11.03
CA GLY A 387 -5.79 -9.11 11.02
C GLY A 387 -4.27 -9.22 11.12
N ASN A 388 -3.77 -10.25 11.81
CA ASN A 388 -2.35 -10.57 11.89
C ASN A 388 -1.80 -11.23 10.61
N GLN A 389 -2.66 -11.85 9.82
CA GLN A 389 -2.30 -12.54 8.59
C GLN A 389 -2.56 -11.71 7.32
N VAL A 390 -3.46 -10.72 7.41
CA VAL A 390 -3.80 -9.83 6.30
C VAL A 390 -2.86 -8.65 6.26
N GLY A 391 -1.87 -8.73 5.47
CA GLY A 391 -1.07 -7.63 5.02
C GLY A 391 -0.67 -7.89 3.58
N ALA A 392 -0.47 -6.87 2.82
CA ALA A 392 0.05 -7.01 1.48
C ALA A 392 1.49 -7.50 1.55
N GLN A 393 1.71 -8.76 1.91
CA GLN A 393 3.02 -9.36 1.80
C GLN A 393 3.33 -9.59 0.33
N LEU A 394 4.28 -8.83 -0.14
CA LEU A 394 4.85 -9.00 -1.47
C LEU A 394 6.22 -9.66 -1.31
N SER A 395 6.60 -10.51 -2.27
CA SER A 395 7.96 -11.04 -2.30
C SER A 395 8.96 -9.89 -2.28
N ARG A 396 10.17 -10.11 -1.76
CA ARG A 396 11.26 -9.13 -1.76
C ARG A 396 11.55 -8.58 -3.15
N GLU A 397 11.53 -9.43 -4.17
CA GLU A 397 11.69 -9.01 -5.55
C GLU A 397 10.61 -8.01 -5.96
N ALA A 398 9.36 -8.27 -5.61
CA ALA A 398 8.25 -7.36 -5.87
C ALA A 398 8.36 -6.05 -5.06
N MET A 399 8.99 -6.08 -3.89
CA MET A 399 9.16 -4.90 -3.03
C MET A 399 10.31 -3.99 -3.44
N ARG A 400 11.28 -4.46 -4.23
CA ARG A 400 12.49 -3.68 -4.59
C ARG A 400 12.18 -2.25 -5.08
N ASN A 401 11.18 -2.10 -5.93
CA ASN A 401 10.74 -0.83 -6.51
C ASN A 401 9.36 -0.38 -6.04
N LYS A 402 8.83 -0.98 -4.97
CA LYS A 402 7.52 -0.68 -4.39
C LYS A 402 7.69 -0.33 -2.92
N SER A 403 6.76 0.44 -2.40
CA SER A 403 6.72 0.85 -1.00
C SER A 403 5.31 1.24 -0.61
N GLY A 404 4.96 1.08 0.65
CA GLY A 404 3.78 1.69 1.25
C GLY A 404 4.06 3.07 1.85
N ALA A 405 5.35 3.46 1.94
CA ALA A 405 5.76 4.75 2.48
C ALA A 405 5.83 5.84 1.41
N SER A 406 6.41 5.53 0.26
CA SER A 406 6.57 6.51 -0.81
C SER A 406 6.18 5.97 -2.18
N MET A 407 5.83 6.88 -3.07
CA MET A 407 5.59 6.58 -4.47
C MET A 407 6.05 7.74 -5.35
N MET A 408 6.30 7.47 -6.62
CA MET A 408 6.38 8.51 -7.62
C MET A 408 5.05 8.52 -8.38
N ASN A 409 4.33 9.63 -8.31
CA ASN A 409 3.04 9.76 -8.96
C ASN A 409 3.19 9.61 -10.48
N PRO A 410 2.51 8.65 -11.12
CA PRO A 410 2.73 8.35 -12.53
C PRO A 410 2.29 9.48 -13.49
N LYS A 411 1.43 10.41 -13.02
CA LYS A 411 0.95 11.53 -13.82
C LYS A 411 1.82 12.77 -13.67
N SER A 412 2.05 13.21 -12.43
CA SER A 412 2.86 14.40 -12.12
C SER A 412 4.36 14.12 -12.12
N GLN A 413 4.76 12.88 -11.95
CA GLN A 413 6.13 12.43 -11.73
C GLN A 413 6.79 13.05 -10.48
N ILE A 414 5.98 13.53 -9.55
CA ILE A 414 6.42 14.07 -8.27
C ILE A 414 6.33 12.97 -7.22
N THR A 415 7.25 12.98 -6.28
CA THR A 415 7.25 12.05 -5.16
C THR A 415 6.17 12.41 -4.16
N GLU A 416 5.49 11.39 -3.68
CA GLU A 416 4.54 11.45 -2.58
C GLU A 416 5.04 10.55 -1.44
N VAL A 417 4.83 10.99 -0.21
CA VAL A 417 5.06 10.20 1.02
C VAL A 417 3.72 10.03 1.70
N HIS A 418 3.31 8.80 1.92
CA HIS A 418 1.97 8.46 2.43
C HIS A 418 0.82 9.17 1.70
N GLY A 419 0.95 9.36 0.38
CA GLY A 419 -0.04 10.03 -0.45
C GLY A 419 -0.01 11.56 -0.43
N VAL A 420 0.90 12.17 0.34
CA VAL A 420 1.09 13.63 0.37
C VAL A 420 2.29 13.99 -0.52
N SER A 421 2.09 14.96 -1.41
CA SER A 421 3.14 15.43 -2.31
C SER A 421 4.27 16.13 -1.52
N VAL A 422 5.53 15.91 -1.89
CA VAL A 422 6.65 16.67 -1.31
C VAL A 422 6.53 18.18 -1.57
N LEU A 423 5.77 18.60 -2.59
CA LEU A 423 5.48 20.01 -2.83
C LEU A 423 4.53 20.61 -1.78
N ASP A 424 3.63 19.80 -1.23
CA ASP A 424 2.73 20.22 -0.14
C ASP A 424 3.47 20.19 1.20
N LEU A 425 4.31 19.18 1.42
CA LEU A 425 5.13 19.04 2.63
C LEU A 425 6.12 20.20 2.84
N VAL A 426 6.49 20.92 1.79
CA VAL A 426 7.42 22.07 1.88
C VAL A 426 6.97 23.16 2.85
N LYS A 427 5.66 23.27 3.08
CA LYS A 427 5.04 24.26 3.98
C LYS A 427 4.96 23.80 5.44
N GLU A 428 5.20 22.52 5.68
CA GLU A 428 5.14 21.92 6.99
C GLU A 428 6.46 22.14 7.76
N SER A 429 6.40 22.04 9.09
CA SER A 429 7.60 22.02 9.93
C SER A 429 8.38 20.72 9.67
N PHE A 430 9.70 20.81 9.59
CA PHE A 430 10.56 19.65 9.42
C PHE A 430 10.43 18.65 10.59
N ALA A 431 10.22 19.16 11.82
CA ALA A 431 9.89 18.30 12.97
C ALA A 431 8.57 17.53 12.75
N GLY A 432 7.53 18.22 12.29
CA GLY A 432 6.24 17.59 11.96
C GLY A 432 6.37 16.54 10.87
N THR A 433 7.14 16.83 9.83
CA THR A 433 7.40 15.87 8.74
C THR A 433 8.16 14.63 9.21
N ASN A 434 9.09 14.75 10.19
CA ASN A 434 9.74 13.59 10.81
C ASN A 434 8.74 12.63 11.47
N VAL A 435 7.77 13.16 12.19
CA VAL A 435 6.71 12.36 12.84
C VAL A 435 5.75 11.82 11.80
N PHE A 436 5.27 12.66 10.86
CA PHE A 436 4.38 12.26 9.77
C PHE A 436 4.91 11.07 8.95
N ALA A 437 6.21 11.08 8.65
CA ALA A 437 6.86 10.01 7.89
C ALA A 437 6.72 8.63 8.55
N LEU A 438 6.56 8.59 9.87
CA LEU A 438 6.44 7.36 10.66
C LEU A 438 4.97 7.02 10.99
N ILE A 439 4.18 8.00 11.41
CA ILE A 439 2.81 7.76 11.87
C ILE A 439 1.74 8.01 10.80
N LYS A 440 2.10 8.54 9.63
CA LYS A 440 1.20 8.83 8.49
C LYS A 440 0.15 9.92 8.75
N GLU A 441 0.21 10.58 9.88
CA GLU A 441 -0.60 11.75 10.21
C GLU A 441 0.31 12.93 10.56
N MET A 442 0.00 14.11 10.02
CA MET A 442 0.70 15.33 10.39
C MET A 442 0.31 15.73 11.81
N PRO A 443 1.26 15.99 12.72
CA PRO A 443 0.94 16.48 14.05
C PRO A 443 0.11 17.76 13.99
N GLU A 444 -0.90 17.88 14.87
CA GLU A 444 -1.70 19.07 14.98
C GLU A 444 -0.86 20.27 15.50
N ALA A 445 -1.27 21.49 15.16
CA ALA A 445 -0.54 22.70 15.56
C ALA A 445 -0.27 22.78 17.09
N LYS A 446 -1.21 22.30 17.91
CA LYS A 446 -1.03 22.25 19.38
C LYS A 446 0.03 21.23 19.82
N GLN A 447 0.31 20.19 19.00
CA GLN A 447 1.31 19.16 19.29
C GLN A 447 2.73 19.57 18.87
N MET A 448 2.88 20.58 18.00
CA MET A 448 4.19 20.98 17.48
C MET A 448 5.21 21.41 18.55
N PRO A 449 4.83 22.12 19.64
CA PRO A 449 5.77 22.39 20.72
C PRO A 449 6.34 21.12 21.38
N LEU A 450 5.51 20.08 21.55
CA LEU A 450 5.95 18.79 22.07
C LEU A 450 6.87 18.08 21.09
N VAL A 451 6.52 18.05 19.80
CA VAL A 451 7.32 17.42 18.76
C VAL A 451 8.69 18.07 18.64
N ASN A 452 8.78 19.40 18.60
CA ASN A 452 10.04 20.13 18.59
C ASN A 452 10.88 19.82 19.85
N ALA A 453 10.25 19.81 21.02
CA ALA A 453 10.93 19.51 22.27
C ALA A 453 11.50 18.08 22.30
N ILE A 454 10.76 17.08 21.81
CA ILE A 454 11.24 15.69 21.70
C ILE A 454 12.42 15.61 20.73
N MET A 455 12.33 16.20 19.55
CA MET A 455 13.40 16.18 18.56
C MET A 455 14.67 16.86 19.09
N ASN A 456 14.55 18.03 19.70
CA ASN A 456 15.68 18.76 20.28
C ASN A 456 16.28 18.03 21.49
N TYR A 457 15.46 17.38 22.31
CA TYR A 457 15.93 16.50 23.39
C TYR A 457 16.77 15.34 22.84
N TYR A 458 16.34 14.73 21.73
CA TYR A 458 17.08 13.66 21.10
C TYR A 458 18.39 14.14 20.44
N VAL A 459 18.44 15.38 19.94
CA VAL A 459 19.71 15.99 19.53
C VAL A 459 20.63 16.19 20.76
N ALA A 460 20.11 16.73 21.86
CA ALA A 460 20.88 16.98 23.07
C ALA A 460 21.51 15.69 23.63
N THR A 461 20.77 14.58 23.62
CA THR A 461 21.19 13.29 24.16
C THR A 461 21.87 12.37 23.12
N GLY A 462 21.71 12.66 21.82
CA GLY A 462 22.33 11.93 20.73
C GLY A 462 23.80 12.24 20.50
N SER A 463 24.38 13.16 21.26
CA SER A 463 25.78 13.60 21.14
C SER A 463 26.80 12.67 21.84
N ASP A 464 26.37 11.66 22.60
CA ASP A 464 27.24 10.76 23.36
C ASP A 464 28.30 10.06 22.47
N ASP A 465 27.98 9.85 21.18
CA ASP A 465 28.86 9.18 20.23
C ASP A 465 29.61 10.15 19.28
N MET A 466 29.69 11.42 19.63
CA MET A 466 30.37 12.45 18.83
C MET A 466 31.84 12.10 18.55
N ASP A 467 32.52 11.48 19.50
CA ASP A 467 33.92 11.09 19.35
C ASP A 467 34.12 10.09 18.21
N VAL A 468 33.18 9.17 17.98
CA VAL A 468 33.23 8.21 16.87
C VAL A 468 33.06 8.91 15.54
N ALA A 469 32.11 9.85 15.45
CA ALA A 469 31.90 10.66 14.26
C ALA A 469 33.15 11.50 13.92
N VAL A 470 33.72 12.20 14.92
CA VAL A 470 34.94 13.02 14.78
C VAL A 470 36.14 12.18 14.34
N LYS A 471 36.38 11.05 15.00
CA LYS A 471 37.48 10.14 14.64
C LYS A 471 37.32 9.59 13.22
N THR A 472 36.11 9.24 12.80
CA THR A 472 35.83 8.74 11.47
C THR A 472 36.00 9.84 10.42
N ARG A 473 35.49 11.05 10.71
CA ARG A 473 35.65 12.23 9.85
C ARG A 473 37.12 12.65 9.68
N SER A 474 37.92 12.62 10.76
CA SER A 474 39.34 12.99 10.72
C SER A 474 40.19 12.06 9.82
N ASN A 475 39.72 10.84 9.58
CA ASN A 475 40.30 9.89 8.64
C ASN A 475 39.88 10.16 7.18
N GLY A 476 39.18 11.26 6.90
CA GLY A 476 38.73 11.65 5.55
C GLY A 476 37.39 11.07 5.12
N ALA A 477 36.63 10.46 6.02
CA ALA A 477 35.33 9.90 5.71
C ALA A 477 34.30 11.00 5.34
N LEU A 478 33.40 10.66 4.44
CA LEU A 478 32.27 11.51 4.05
C LEU A 478 31.12 11.42 5.08
N PRO A 479 30.17 12.36 5.08
CA PRO A 479 29.05 12.41 6.01
C PRO A 479 28.27 11.09 6.18
N ASN A 480 28.01 10.38 5.09
CA ASN A 480 27.32 9.09 5.14
C ASN A 480 28.08 8.03 5.97
N ALA A 481 29.40 8.08 6.00
CA ALA A 481 30.23 7.14 6.74
C ALA A 481 30.40 7.54 8.22
N TYR A 482 30.73 8.82 8.51
CA TYR A 482 30.94 9.20 9.90
C TYR A 482 29.63 9.32 10.70
N LEU A 483 28.54 9.77 10.07
CA LEU A 483 27.21 9.74 10.70
C LEU A 483 26.69 8.30 10.85
N GLY A 484 26.96 7.45 9.85
CA GLY A 484 26.65 6.02 9.93
C GLY A 484 27.37 5.32 11.08
N ALA A 485 28.64 5.67 11.33
CA ALA A 485 29.39 5.14 12.46
C ALA A 485 28.77 5.54 13.82
N ALA A 486 28.35 6.80 13.97
CA ALA A 486 27.65 7.27 15.17
C ALA A 486 26.29 6.58 15.36
N VAL A 487 25.52 6.40 14.28
CA VAL A 487 24.25 5.68 14.32
C VAL A 487 24.43 4.24 14.77
N MET A 488 25.45 3.54 14.27
CA MET A 488 25.73 2.14 14.65
C MET A 488 26.04 1.97 16.14
N MET A 489 26.66 2.94 16.78
CA MET A 489 26.93 2.89 18.22
C MET A 489 25.65 2.92 19.08
N ASN A 490 24.53 3.31 18.49
CA ASN A 490 23.23 3.42 19.15
C ASN A 490 22.28 2.25 18.83
N GLY A 491 22.78 1.16 18.23
CA GLY A 491 21.95 0.10 17.67
C GLY A 491 21.11 -0.69 18.67
N ASP A 492 21.65 -0.90 19.87
CA ASP A 492 21.06 -1.77 20.89
C ASP A 492 20.97 -1.08 22.27
N LYS A 493 20.63 0.21 22.31
CA LYS A 493 20.45 0.90 23.59
C LYS A 493 19.28 0.30 24.36
N GLN A 494 19.50 0.02 25.65
CA GLN A 494 18.47 -0.46 26.58
C GLN A 494 17.23 0.46 26.58
N LEU A 495 17.45 1.76 26.39
CA LEU A 495 16.38 2.78 26.28
C LEU A 495 15.28 2.41 25.27
N PHE A 496 15.63 1.78 24.15
CA PHE A 496 14.63 1.41 23.13
C PHE A 496 13.83 0.19 23.55
N ALA A 497 14.47 -0.77 24.24
CA ALA A 497 13.77 -1.91 24.83
C ALA A 497 12.79 -1.41 25.92
N ASP A 498 13.23 -0.47 26.76
CA ASP A 498 12.38 0.12 27.78
C ASP A 498 11.18 0.88 27.18
N TYR A 499 11.39 1.68 26.13
CA TYR A 499 10.28 2.36 25.44
C TYR A 499 9.27 1.37 24.87
N ARG A 500 9.73 0.29 24.23
CA ARG A 500 8.83 -0.74 23.69
C ARG A 500 8.03 -1.42 24.80
N GLU A 501 8.70 -1.86 25.85
CA GLU A 501 8.05 -2.54 26.99
C GLU A 501 7.02 -1.64 27.66
N ILE A 502 7.38 -0.38 27.95
CA ILE A 502 6.48 0.59 28.60
C ILE A 502 5.28 0.87 27.68
N SER A 503 5.51 1.15 26.40
CA SER A 503 4.43 1.46 25.46
C SER A 503 3.49 0.26 25.27
N ASP A 504 4.02 -0.95 25.18
CA ASP A 504 3.24 -2.18 25.08
C ASP A 504 2.36 -2.38 26.32
N LYS A 505 2.91 -2.16 27.52
CA LYS A 505 2.14 -2.21 28.78
C LYS A 505 1.07 -1.12 28.87
N LEU A 506 1.33 0.07 28.38
CA LEU A 506 0.33 1.14 28.34
C LEU A 506 -0.81 0.80 27.37
N ILE A 507 -0.49 0.19 26.24
CA ILE A 507 -1.51 -0.32 25.30
C ILE A 507 -2.35 -1.41 25.99
N GLU A 508 -1.72 -2.40 26.62
CA GLU A 508 -2.40 -3.47 27.34
C GLU A 508 -3.35 -2.95 28.43
N LEU A 509 -2.93 -1.90 29.16
CA LEU A 509 -3.73 -1.31 30.24
C LEU A 509 -4.96 -0.53 29.72
N PHE A 510 -4.83 0.16 28.61
CA PHE A 510 -5.81 1.17 28.24
C PHE A 510 -6.56 0.92 26.93
N TYR A 511 -6.20 -0.06 26.10
CA TYR A 511 -6.83 -0.24 24.78
C TYR A 511 -8.34 -0.47 24.82
N THR A 512 -8.87 -1.07 25.91
CA THR A 512 -10.31 -1.26 26.10
C THR A 512 -11.03 -0.03 26.65
N GLN A 513 -10.27 0.92 27.24
CA GLN A 513 -10.80 2.11 27.88
C GLN A 513 -10.73 3.36 26.99
N VAL A 514 -9.81 3.34 26.01
CA VAL A 514 -9.44 4.48 25.17
C VAL A 514 -9.33 4.01 23.73
N TRP A 515 -10.43 3.99 23.02
CA TRP A 515 -10.49 3.41 21.68
C TRP A 515 -9.69 4.21 20.62
N THR A 516 -10.24 5.34 20.19
CA THR A 516 -9.59 6.25 19.23
C THR A 516 -9.13 7.55 19.86
N ASP A 517 -9.73 7.90 20.98
CA ASP A 517 -9.48 9.12 21.73
C ASP A 517 -8.68 8.81 22.99
N SER A 518 -7.46 9.34 23.07
CA SER A 518 -6.56 9.19 24.23
C SER A 518 -6.81 10.23 25.33
N SER A 519 -7.98 10.90 25.35
CA SER A 519 -8.32 11.89 26.38
C SER A 519 -8.25 11.30 27.78
N VAL A 520 -8.01 12.19 28.75
CA VAL A 520 -7.86 11.82 30.16
C VAL A 520 -9.12 11.11 30.67
N ASN A 521 -8.93 9.95 31.29
CA ASN A 521 -9.95 9.16 31.93
C ASN A 521 -9.50 8.78 33.36
N ASP A 522 -9.90 9.61 34.34
CA ASP A 522 -9.45 9.48 35.74
C ASP A 522 -9.85 8.14 36.36
N ALA A 523 -11.01 7.59 35.99
CA ALA A 523 -11.47 6.28 36.50
C ALA A 523 -10.60 5.14 35.97
N ALA A 524 -10.25 5.18 34.68
CA ALA A 524 -9.36 4.20 34.07
C ALA A 524 -7.96 4.28 34.67
N ILE A 525 -7.45 5.51 34.87
CA ILE A 525 -6.14 5.76 35.48
C ILE A 525 -6.11 5.21 36.92
N ALA A 526 -7.11 5.53 37.74
CA ALA A 526 -7.18 5.06 39.12
C ALA A 526 -7.18 3.52 39.17
N LYS A 527 -7.98 2.88 38.32
CA LYS A 527 -8.02 1.41 38.22
C LYS A 527 -6.66 0.81 37.79
N ALA A 528 -5.98 1.44 36.83
CA ALA A 528 -4.69 0.96 36.35
C ALA A 528 -3.59 1.12 37.41
N LEU A 529 -3.65 2.16 38.27
CA LEU A 529 -2.70 2.39 39.35
C LEU A 529 -2.82 1.38 40.51
N GLU A 530 -3.91 0.61 40.59
CA GLU A 530 -4.02 -0.51 41.54
C GLU A 530 -3.06 -1.66 41.20
N GLN A 531 -2.63 -1.76 39.95
CA GLN A 531 -1.67 -2.75 39.47
C GLN A 531 -0.25 -2.29 39.78
N LYS A 532 0.43 -2.98 40.68
CA LYS A 532 1.82 -2.65 41.07
C LYS A 532 2.84 -3.40 40.23
N GLY A 533 3.99 -2.76 40.00
CA GLY A 533 5.14 -3.38 39.32
C GLY A 533 4.89 -3.73 37.85
N ILE A 534 3.99 -3.03 37.18
CA ILE A 534 3.63 -3.33 35.80
C ILE A 534 4.61 -2.72 34.80
N LEU A 535 5.26 -1.60 35.16
CA LEU A 535 6.30 -0.98 34.36
C LEU A 535 7.69 -1.28 34.94
N PRO A 536 8.76 -1.25 34.13
CA PRO A 536 10.12 -1.54 34.56
C PRO A 536 10.57 -0.68 35.73
N GLU A 537 11.27 -1.30 36.69
CA GLU A 537 11.96 -0.55 37.75
C GLU A 537 13.15 0.21 37.18
N GLY A 538 13.44 1.40 37.73
CA GLY A 538 14.56 2.22 37.32
C GLY A 538 14.82 3.37 38.27
N GLU A 539 15.99 3.99 38.16
CA GLU A 539 16.32 5.20 38.91
C GLU A 539 16.23 6.43 38.00
N THR A 540 15.75 7.51 38.54
CA THR A 540 15.69 8.82 37.87
C THR A 540 16.93 9.62 38.27
N SER A 541 17.80 9.94 37.33
CA SER A 541 18.93 10.83 37.55
C SER A 541 18.44 12.28 37.76
N ALA A 542 19.28 13.15 38.36
CA ALA A 542 18.96 14.57 38.51
C ALA A 542 18.72 15.24 37.13
N ARG A 543 19.40 14.80 36.08
CA ARG A 543 19.20 15.23 34.71
C ARG A 543 17.82 14.81 34.22
N ASP A 544 17.46 13.53 34.42
CA ASP A 544 16.16 13.01 33.95
C ASP A 544 15.00 13.64 34.68
N GLU A 545 15.14 13.93 36.00
CA GLU A 545 14.13 14.65 36.75
C GLU A 545 13.88 16.06 36.18
N LYS A 546 14.95 16.76 35.78
CA LYS A 546 14.83 18.09 35.17
C LYS A 546 14.04 18.06 33.86
N PHE A 547 14.35 17.09 32.98
CA PHE A 547 13.63 16.91 31.72
C PHE A 547 12.19 16.42 31.94
N PHE A 548 11.99 15.53 32.89
CA PHE A 548 10.65 15.10 33.28
C PHE A 548 9.77 16.30 33.63
N GLN A 549 10.25 17.18 34.52
CA GLN A 549 9.49 18.38 34.91
C GLN A 549 9.28 19.33 33.70
N TYR A 550 10.28 19.47 32.84
CA TYR A 550 10.13 20.27 31.61
C TYR A 550 9.01 19.72 30.72
N PHE A 551 8.98 18.42 30.42
CA PHE A 551 7.96 17.83 29.57
C PHE A 551 6.57 17.85 30.22
N VAL A 552 6.46 17.66 31.54
CA VAL A 552 5.18 17.87 32.25
C VAL A 552 4.66 19.30 32.01
N GLY A 553 5.56 20.28 32.06
CA GLY A 553 5.23 21.69 31.77
C GLY A 553 4.77 21.90 30.32
N VAL A 554 5.43 21.28 29.34
CA VAL A 554 5.06 21.34 27.90
C VAL A 554 3.67 20.75 27.68
N LEU A 555 3.39 19.57 28.24
CA LEU A 555 2.09 18.92 28.13
C LEU A 555 0.97 19.78 28.67
N SER A 556 1.13 20.28 29.90
CA SER A 556 0.11 21.08 30.57
C SER A 556 -0.13 22.42 29.87
N LYS A 557 0.94 23.14 29.49
CA LYS A 557 0.87 24.43 28.79
C LYS A 557 0.10 24.37 27.46
N ASN A 558 0.23 23.24 26.75
CA ASN A 558 -0.36 23.07 25.41
C ASN A 558 -1.64 22.22 25.42
N GLY A 559 -2.13 21.78 26.57
CA GLY A 559 -3.33 20.97 26.69
C GLY A 559 -3.19 19.60 26.01
N LEU A 560 -2.02 18.97 26.13
CA LEU A 560 -1.65 17.69 25.50
C LEU A 560 -1.71 16.50 26.48
N ASP A 561 -2.31 16.70 27.64
CA ASP A 561 -2.54 15.61 28.60
C ASP A 561 -3.39 14.51 27.97
N SER A 562 -2.95 13.27 28.12
CA SER A 562 -3.65 12.07 27.70
C SER A 562 -3.79 11.09 28.86
N VAL A 563 -4.59 10.04 28.67
CA VAL A 563 -4.68 8.95 29.64
C VAL A 563 -3.30 8.32 29.89
N PHE A 564 -2.48 8.20 28.84
CA PHE A 564 -1.14 7.63 28.95
C PHE A 564 -0.18 8.53 29.72
N THR A 565 -0.13 9.82 29.39
CA THR A 565 0.77 10.77 30.07
C THR A 565 0.37 11.01 31.53
N LYS A 566 -0.92 11.11 31.83
CA LYS A 566 -1.40 11.24 33.21
C LYS A 566 -1.11 10.00 34.05
N TYR A 567 -1.35 8.82 33.49
CA TYR A 567 -0.98 7.58 34.15
C TYR A 567 0.53 7.48 34.38
N ALA A 568 1.34 7.78 33.35
CA ALA A 568 2.79 7.73 33.43
C ALA A 568 3.35 8.64 34.52
N ILE A 569 2.86 9.88 34.63
CA ILE A 569 3.24 10.83 35.65
C ILE A 569 2.88 10.29 37.04
N ALA A 570 1.64 9.88 37.25
CA ALA A 570 1.18 9.37 38.53
C ALA A 570 1.91 8.07 38.95
N TYR A 571 2.13 7.17 38.01
CA TYR A 571 2.86 5.93 38.28
C TYR A 571 4.32 6.20 38.65
N ALA A 572 5.00 7.05 37.89
CA ALA A 572 6.41 7.37 38.09
C ALA A 572 6.68 8.12 39.41
N GLU A 573 5.70 8.88 39.93
CA GLU A 573 5.77 9.53 41.23
C GLU A 573 5.55 8.54 42.38
N ALA A 574 4.75 7.51 42.17
CA ALA A 574 4.38 6.53 43.20
C ALA A 574 5.31 5.30 43.29
N ASN A 575 6.13 5.06 42.29
CA ASN A 575 6.91 3.84 42.11
C ASN A 575 8.39 4.13 41.81
N LYS A 576 9.23 3.11 41.97
CA LYS A 576 10.63 3.11 41.55
C LYS A 576 10.72 2.92 40.05
N ALA A 577 10.65 3.98 39.29
CA ALA A 577 10.77 3.96 37.84
C ALA A 577 11.65 5.12 37.34
N ASN A 578 12.28 5.00 36.17
CA ASN A 578 12.87 6.15 35.51
C ASN A 578 11.72 7.02 34.94
N LYS A 579 11.45 8.12 35.62
CA LYS A 579 10.31 9.00 35.37
C LYS A 579 10.30 9.52 33.93
N LEU A 580 11.47 9.93 33.44
CA LEU A 580 11.60 10.47 32.08
C LEU A 580 11.33 9.41 31.01
N THR A 581 11.88 8.22 31.17
CA THR A 581 11.69 7.11 30.22
C THR A 581 10.22 6.72 30.15
N VAL A 582 9.54 6.60 31.28
CA VAL A 582 8.10 6.29 31.35
C VAL A 582 7.26 7.39 30.70
N LEU A 583 7.55 8.65 30.98
CA LEU A 583 6.83 9.79 30.40
C LEU A 583 7.08 9.89 28.89
N MET A 584 8.32 9.70 28.43
CA MET A 584 8.67 9.76 27.02
C MET A 584 7.91 8.68 26.21
N ALA A 585 7.89 7.44 26.68
CA ALA A 585 7.12 6.38 26.05
C ALA A 585 5.62 6.73 25.96
N ALA A 586 5.06 7.29 27.04
CA ALA A 586 3.65 7.73 27.05
C ALA A 586 3.36 8.90 26.09
N MET A 587 4.30 9.84 25.92
CA MET A 587 4.18 10.95 24.96
C MET A 587 4.24 10.44 23.53
N LEU A 588 5.17 9.57 23.21
CA LEU A 588 5.32 8.96 21.90
C LEU A 588 4.09 8.13 21.53
N LEU A 589 3.55 7.37 22.48
CA LEU A 589 2.31 6.63 22.30
C LEU A 589 1.13 7.57 22.08
N THR A 590 1.05 8.68 22.81
CA THR A 590 0.00 9.71 22.63
C THR A 590 0.02 10.30 21.22
N LEU A 591 1.21 10.60 20.69
CA LEU A 591 1.37 11.11 19.32
C LEU A 591 0.95 10.11 18.26
N SER A 592 1.20 8.83 18.49
CA SER A 592 0.92 7.75 17.51
C SER A 592 -0.43 7.06 17.70
N TRP A 593 -1.15 7.33 18.80
CA TRP A 593 -2.34 6.58 19.20
C TRP A 593 -3.46 6.59 18.16
N LYS A 594 -3.79 7.76 17.64
CA LYS A 594 -4.83 7.89 16.61
C LYS A 594 -4.48 7.12 15.34
N ALA A 595 -3.24 7.20 14.88
CA ALA A 595 -2.78 6.45 13.71
C ALA A 595 -2.79 4.93 13.96
N LEU A 596 -2.43 4.50 15.18
CA LEU A 596 -2.48 3.09 15.58
C LEU A 596 -3.91 2.56 15.62
N THR A 597 -4.83 3.25 16.27
CA THR A 597 -6.22 2.83 16.42
C THR A 597 -7.00 2.89 15.11
N ASN A 598 -6.66 3.81 14.22
CA ASN A 598 -7.19 3.89 12.85
C ASN A 598 -6.51 2.88 11.90
N ARG A 599 -5.60 2.04 12.40
CA ARG A 599 -4.87 1.02 11.61
C ARG A 599 -4.04 1.59 10.46
N GLN A 600 -3.62 2.82 10.57
CA GLN A 600 -2.71 3.45 9.60
C GLN A 600 -1.28 2.95 9.76
N ILE A 601 -0.90 2.66 11.03
CA ILE A 601 0.37 2.08 11.38
C ILE A 601 0.19 0.79 12.20
N PRO A 602 1.12 -0.16 12.13
CA PRO A 602 1.13 -1.31 13.04
C PRO A 602 1.66 -0.90 14.42
N GLN A 603 1.33 -1.71 15.43
CA GLN A 603 1.81 -1.50 16.80
C GLN A 603 3.34 -1.40 16.87
N GLU A 604 4.05 -2.23 16.12
CA GLU A 604 5.51 -2.20 16.06
C GLU A 604 6.07 -0.81 15.72
N THR A 605 5.47 -0.10 14.76
CA THR A 605 5.90 1.26 14.42
C THR A 605 5.67 2.23 15.57
N ALA A 606 4.55 2.12 16.28
CA ALA A 606 4.27 2.95 17.46
C ALA A 606 5.27 2.66 18.60
N LEU A 607 5.60 1.39 18.84
CA LEU A 607 6.58 0.98 19.85
C LEU A 607 8.00 1.45 19.51
N ASP A 608 8.37 1.51 18.24
CA ASP A 608 9.69 1.90 17.75
C ASP A 608 9.80 3.41 17.43
N LEU A 609 8.75 4.19 17.58
CA LEU A 609 8.74 5.62 17.21
C LEU A 609 9.89 6.39 17.86
N GLY A 610 10.14 6.17 19.14
CA GLY A 610 11.24 6.80 19.89
C GLY A 610 12.61 6.45 19.32
N ASN A 611 12.81 5.21 18.87
CA ASN A 611 14.08 4.77 18.29
C ASN A 611 14.37 5.52 16.98
N TYR A 612 13.39 5.61 16.07
CA TYR A 612 13.55 6.36 14.83
C TYR A 612 13.88 7.83 15.07
N LEU A 613 13.09 8.52 15.92
CA LEU A 613 13.30 9.93 16.20
C LEU A 613 14.62 10.19 16.93
N TYR A 614 15.03 9.28 17.82
CA TYR A 614 16.34 9.37 18.50
C TYR A 614 17.49 9.27 17.49
N LEU A 615 17.47 8.30 16.57
CA LEU A 615 18.53 8.14 15.56
C LEU A 615 18.58 9.36 14.63
N ASN A 616 17.47 10.00 14.31
CA ASN A 616 17.45 11.27 13.58
C ASN A 616 18.13 12.38 14.42
N GLY A 617 17.90 12.40 15.74
CA GLY A 617 18.62 13.29 16.67
C GLY A 617 20.12 13.05 16.68
N VAL A 618 20.58 11.82 16.70
CA VAL A 618 22.01 11.43 16.63
C VAL A 618 22.67 11.96 15.35
N ILE A 619 21.99 11.80 14.19
CA ILE A 619 22.50 12.28 12.90
C ILE A 619 22.71 13.80 12.96
N VAL A 620 21.75 14.55 13.52
CA VAL A 620 21.90 16.02 13.67
C VAL A 620 22.98 16.36 14.68
N ALA A 621 23.00 15.76 15.88
CA ALA A 621 23.98 16.04 16.92
C ALA A 621 25.42 15.82 16.46
N CYS A 622 25.67 14.68 15.78
CA CYS A 622 27.00 14.25 15.34
C CYS A 622 27.46 14.91 14.03
N SER A 623 26.62 15.76 13.41
CA SER A 623 26.96 16.46 12.18
C SER A 623 27.77 17.75 12.35
N ALA A 624 27.84 18.30 13.59
CA ALA A 624 28.50 19.56 13.87
C ALA A 624 29.95 19.60 13.36
N PRO A 625 30.29 20.50 12.43
CA PRO A 625 31.64 20.54 11.81
C PRO A 625 32.71 20.87 12.82
N ASP A 626 32.45 21.83 13.69
CA ASP A 626 33.37 22.35 14.72
C ASP A 626 32.62 22.45 16.06
N TYR A 627 32.21 21.28 16.56
CA TYR A 627 31.42 21.19 17.79
C TYR A 627 32.12 21.79 18.99
N GLN A 628 33.50 21.71 19.02
CA GLN A 628 34.30 22.26 20.13
C GLN A 628 34.24 23.79 20.22
N ASN A 629 33.97 24.47 19.10
CA ASN A 629 33.83 25.92 19.03
C ASN A 629 32.40 26.38 18.73
N ASN A 630 31.43 25.47 18.79
CA ASN A 630 30.01 25.76 18.64
C ASN A 630 29.35 25.93 20.02
N PRO A 631 29.12 27.18 20.50
CA PRO A 631 28.52 27.43 21.79
C PRO A 631 27.10 26.94 21.90
N PHE A 632 26.30 26.99 20.81
CA PHE A 632 24.95 26.44 20.80
C PHE A 632 24.97 24.91 20.99
N TRP A 633 25.82 24.21 20.26
CA TRP A 633 25.97 22.77 20.41
C TRP A 633 26.36 22.39 21.84
N LYS A 634 27.34 23.09 22.43
CA LYS A 634 27.77 22.86 23.82
C LYS A 634 26.65 23.11 24.82
N GLU A 635 25.92 24.21 24.68
CA GLU A 635 24.82 24.54 25.59
C GLU A 635 23.67 23.55 25.49
N LEU A 636 23.27 23.16 24.27
CA LEU A 636 22.24 22.15 24.03
C LEU A 636 22.61 20.79 24.62
N THR A 637 23.82 20.31 24.33
CA THR A 637 24.29 18.98 24.77
C THR A 637 24.69 18.92 26.24
N SER A 638 24.97 20.06 26.88
CA SER A 638 25.14 20.12 28.33
C SER A 638 23.85 19.80 29.09
N CYS A 639 22.70 19.95 28.41
CA CYS A 639 21.39 19.77 29.00
C CYS A 639 21.08 20.71 30.19
N GLU A 640 21.78 21.82 30.24
CA GLU A 640 21.59 22.82 31.32
C GLU A 640 20.43 23.78 31.06
N ASN A 641 20.23 24.14 29.78
CA ASN A 641 19.20 25.11 29.36
C ASN A 641 18.07 24.41 28.60
N THR A 642 16.98 24.06 29.30
CA THR A 642 15.82 23.42 28.69
C THR A 642 15.04 24.33 27.72
N ALA A 643 15.21 25.68 27.77
CA ALA A 643 14.56 26.58 26.83
C ALA A 643 15.03 26.39 25.38
N LEU A 644 16.21 25.79 25.16
CA LEU A 644 16.68 25.44 23.85
C LEU A 644 15.84 24.32 23.17
N LEU A 645 15.10 23.56 23.97
CA LEU A 645 14.20 22.54 23.45
C LEU A 645 12.93 23.13 22.79
N ASP A 646 12.61 24.37 23.08
CA ASP A 646 11.46 25.08 22.51
C ASP A 646 11.71 25.60 21.08
N LEU A 647 12.96 25.56 20.61
CA LEU A 647 13.31 25.99 19.26
C LEU A 647 12.63 25.11 18.20
N ASP A 648 12.35 25.70 17.03
CA ASP A 648 12.02 24.91 15.85
C ASP A 648 13.17 23.97 15.51
N PHE A 649 12.87 22.74 15.14
CA PHE A 649 13.91 21.73 14.87
C PHE A 649 14.80 22.12 13.68
N SER A 650 14.26 22.84 12.67
CA SER A 650 15.07 23.35 11.55
C SER A 650 16.05 24.41 12.03
N ASP A 651 15.68 25.25 13.03
CA ASP A 651 16.59 26.21 13.65
C ASP A 651 17.72 25.49 14.39
N THR A 652 17.39 24.42 15.13
CA THR A 652 18.41 23.58 15.77
C THR A 652 19.37 22.96 14.74
N CYS A 653 18.85 22.38 13.65
CA CYS A 653 19.67 21.84 12.54
C CYS A 653 20.61 22.91 11.97
N PHE A 654 20.09 24.13 11.77
CA PHE A 654 20.87 25.26 11.26
C PHE A 654 22.03 25.63 12.21
N ARG A 655 21.74 25.86 13.50
CA ARG A 655 22.75 26.27 14.48
C ARG A 655 23.83 25.21 14.70
N ILE A 656 23.46 23.93 14.64
CA ILE A 656 24.41 22.83 14.71
C ILE A 656 25.41 22.89 13.56
N LEU A 657 24.94 23.13 12.33
CA LEU A 657 25.80 23.13 11.14
C LEU A 657 26.58 24.42 10.94
N PHE A 658 25.97 25.58 11.20
CA PHE A 658 26.50 26.89 10.82
C PHE A 658 26.99 27.72 11.98
N ASN A 659 26.84 27.23 13.21
CA ASN A 659 27.33 27.91 14.44
C ASN A 659 26.88 29.38 14.55
N ARG A 660 25.67 29.68 14.12
CA ARG A 660 25.06 31.01 14.19
C ARG A 660 23.53 30.94 14.16
N VAL A 661 22.89 32.04 14.53
CA VAL A 661 21.42 32.15 14.45
C VAL A 661 21.02 32.35 12.97
N PRO A 662 20.02 31.62 12.45
CA PRO A 662 19.53 31.84 11.09
C PRO A 662 18.78 33.17 10.95
N LYS A 663 18.81 33.75 9.77
CA LYS A 663 17.84 34.76 9.33
C LYS A 663 16.53 34.03 8.94
N GLU A 664 15.42 34.75 8.91
CA GLU A 664 14.11 34.20 8.56
C GLU A 664 14.10 33.53 7.17
N LYS A 665 14.69 34.22 6.18
CA LYS A 665 14.87 33.68 4.82
C LYS A 665 15.67 32.37 4.79
N GLU A 666 16.75 32.31 5.56
CA GLU A 666 17.63 31.15 5.62
C GLU A 666 16.91 29.94 6.24
N LEU A 667 16.17 30.19 7.33
CA LEU A 667 15.38 29.16 8.00
C LEU A 667 14.27 28.62 7.09
N PHE A 668 13.56 29.51 6.38
CA PHE A 668 12.57 29.14 5.38
C PHE A 668 13.19 28.30 4.25
N GLY A 669 14.29 28.76 3.68
CA GLY A 669 14.99 28.04 2.59
C GLY A 669 15.45 26.66 3.04
N LEU A 670 16.04 26.55 4.22
CA LEU A 670 16.48 25.29 4.81
C LEU A 670 15.30 24.34 5.01
N ASN A 671 14.23 24.78 5.69
CA ASN A 671 13.05 23.96 5.97
C ASN A 671 12.40 23.46 4.67
N ALA A 672 12.22 24.33 3.70
CA ALA A 672 11.64 23.98 2.40
C ALA A 672 12.50 22.97 1.64
N MET A 673 13.82 23.18 1.59
CA MET A 673 14.75 22.26 0.93
C MET A 673 14.73 20.88 1.59
N LEU A 674 14.78 20.81 2.92
CA LEU A 674 14.74 19.54 3.64
C LEU A 674 13.47 18.76 3.30
N ASN A 675 12.29 19.40 3.39
CA ASN A 675 11.02 18.75 3.11
C ASN A 675 10.86 18.33 1.64
N LEU A 676 11.36 19.12 0.68
CA LEU A 676 11.35 18.75 -0.75
C LEU A 676 12.20 17.52 -1.08
N THR A 677 13.20 17.21 -0.24
CA THR A 677 14.22 16.21 -0.57
C THR A 677 14.17 14.96 0.30
N ILE A 678 13.14 14.82 1.17
CA ILE A 678 12.98 13.66 2.05
C ILE A 678 12.94 12.34 1.29
N SER A 679 12.31 12.30 0.12
CA SER A 679 12.20 11.11 -0.71
C SER A 679 12.29 11.45 -2.21
N ASN A 680 12.74 10.48 -2.98
CA ASN A 680 12.70 10.53 -4.45
C ASN A 680 12.10 9.21 -5.01
N GLY A 681 11.18 8.64 -4.24
CA GLY A 681 10.44 7.43 -4.56
C GLY A 681 11.15 6.12 -4.18
N PRO A 682 10.41 5.01 -4.19
CA PRO A 682 10.84 3.72 -3.66
C PRO A 682 11.95 3.04 -4.47
N GLY A 683 12.18 3.49 -5.70
CA GLY A 683 13.20 2.95 -6.59
C GLY A 683 14.59 3.58 -6.43
N THR A 684 14.76 4.61 -5.58
CA THR A 684 16.05 5.26 -5.36
C THR A 684 17.02 4.36 -4.61
N VAL A 685 18.31 4.62 -4.78
CA VAL A 685 19.38 3.78 -4.21
C VAL A 685 19.28 3.79 -2.68
N SER A 686 19.04 4.95 -2.05
CA SER A 686 18.86 5.07 -0.60
C SER A 686 17.61 4.32 -0.09
N ALA A 687 16.45 4.48 -0.75
CA ALA A 687 15.24 3.74 -0.38
C ALA A 687 15.41 2.22 -0.55
N LYS A 688 16.13 1.79 -1.58
CA LYS A 688 16.51 0.38 -1.75
C LYS A 688 17.39 -0.11 -0.62
N GLY A 689 18.43 0.66 -0.24
CA GLY A 689 19.31 0.36 0.88
C GLY A 689 18.54 0.18 2.20
N SER A 690 17.54 1.03 2.46
CA SER A 690 16.64 0.87 3.60
C SER A 690 15.95 -0.48 3.61
N LYS A 691 15.27 -0.83 2.52
CA LYS A 691 14.49 -2.06 2.39
C LYS A 691 15.35 -3.33 2.40
N GLU A 692 16.46 -3.32 1.69
CA GLU A 692 17.40 -4.46 1.66
C GLU A 692 17.97 -4.76 3.06
N SER A 693 18.26 -3.72 3.83
CA SER A 693 18.75 -3.87 5.21
C SER A 693 17.71 -4.47 6.14
N VAL A 694 16.44 -4.02 6.06
CA VAL A 694 15.33 -4.64 6.80
C VAL A 694 15.17 -6.11 6.39
N SER A 695 15.26 -6.39 5.10
CA SER A 695 15.16 -7.75 4.55
C SER A 695 16.26 -8.69 5.07
N GLY A 696 17.40 -8.14 5.47
CA GLY A 696 18.48 -8.88 6.14
C GLY A 696 18.18 -9.24 7.59
N GLY A 697 17.06 -8.82 8.16
CA GLY A 697 16.70 -9.04 9.57
C GLY A 697 17.49 -8.13 10.53
N ASN A 698 17.94 -6.98 10.06
CA ASN A 698 18.76 -6.07 10.84
C ASN A 698 17.95 -5.20 11.81
N PRO A 699 18.54 -4.79 12.96
CA PRO A 699 17.95 -3.77 13.83
C PRO A 699 17.91 -2.41 13.11
N ILE A 700 17.06 -1.49 13.63
CA ILE A 700 16.77 -0.20 13.00
C ILE A 700 18.04 0.61 12.71
N ALA A 701 18.98 0.70 13.64
CA ALA A 701 20.24 1.43 13.41
C ALA A 701 21.06 0.86 12.26
N SER A 702 21.15 -0.47 12.12
CA SER A 702 21.80 -1.10 10.97
C SER A 702 21.05 -0.81 9.66
N CYS A 703 19.71 -0.71 9.72
CA CYS A 703 18.91 -0.31 8.55
C CYS A 703 19.17 1.15 8.15
N TYR A 704 19.41 2.03 9.11
CA TYR A 704 19.87 3.40 8.85
C TYR A 704 21.22 3.41 8.14
N VAL A 705 22.19 2.66 8.62
CA VAL A 705 23.49 2.52 7.94
C VAL A 705 23.31 1.96 6.54
N GLY A 706 22.39 1.02 6.35
CA GLY A 706 22.09 0.45 5.05
C GLY A 706 21.69 1.47 3.98
N TRP A 707 20.86 2.46 4.31
CA TRP A 707 20.58 3.53 3.36
C TRP A 707 21.73 4.54 3.24
N MET A 708 22.46 4.81 4.33
CA MET A 708 23.59 5.72 4.32
C MET A 708 24.71 5.24 3.40
N VAL A 709 25.08 3.96 3.46
CA VAL A 709 26.11 3.40 2.57
C VAL A 709 25.67 3.34 1.10
N ASN A 710 24.39 3.41 0.85
CA ASN A 710 23.82 3.55 -0.49
C ASN A 710 23.68 5.01 -0.95
N THR A 711 24.17 5.98 -0.17
CA THR A 711 24.42 7.37 -0.59
C THR A 711 25.91 7.55 -0.79
N GLY A 712 26.29 8.51 -1.58
CA GLY A 712 27.69 8.75 -1.89
C GLY A 712 27.89 9.92 -2.82
N ARG A 713 29.07 10.01 -3.39
CA ARG A 713 29.43 11.13 -4.27
C ARG A 713 28.44 11.35 -5.42
N ASP A 714 27.96 10.26 -6.04
CA ASP A 714 27.06 10.30 -7.19
C ASP A 714 25.57 10.27 -6.80
N HIS A 715 25.25 10.17 -5.49
CA HIS A 715 23.89 10.15 -4.96
C HIS A 715 23.84 10.91 -3.62
N GLY A 716 23.55 12.21 -3.69
CA GLY A 716 23.46 13.11 -2.55
C GLY A 716 24.74 13.95 -2.30
N GLY A 717 25.91 13.46 -2.72
CA GLY A 717 27.16 14.19 -2.57
C GLY A 717 27.50 15.11 -3.76
N ASN A 718 26.76 15.06 -4.85
CA ASN A 718 27.03 15.82 -6.06
C ASN A 718 26.59 17.30 -6.00
N GLY A 719 25.85 17.71 -5.00
CA GLY A 719 25.50 19.12 -4.75
C GLY A 719 26.72 20.02 -4.60
N PHE A 720 27.81 19.50 -4.05
CA PHE A 720 29.07 20.23 -3.92
C PHE A 720 29.67 20.69 -5.27
N GLU A 721 29.64 19.80 -6.28
CA GLU A 721 30.15 20.16 -7.62
C GLU A 721 29.38 21.34 -8.23
N ALA A 722 28.08 21.43 -7.96
CA ALA A 722 27.25 22.54 -8.37
C ALA A 722 27.54 23.82 -7.58
N ILE A 723 27.79 23.76 -6.29
CA ILE A 723 28.22 24.89 -5.47
C ILE A 723 29.51 25.48 -6.01
N LYS A 724 30.51 24.62 -6.23
CA LYS A 724 31.80 25.04 -6.80
C LYS A 724 31.62 25.65 -8.18
N TYR A 725 30.84 25.00 -9.05
CA TYR A 725 30.60 25.50 -10.40
C TYR A 725 29.96 26.88 -10.39
N VAL A 726 28.96 27.12 -9.60
CA VAL A 726 28.29 28.43 -9.48
C VAL A 726 29.29 29.48 -8.97
N ASN A 727 30.01 29.19 -7.90
CA ASN A 727 31.00 30.10 -7.32
C ASN A 727 32.11 30.49 -8.34
N ASP A 728 32.63 29.48 -9.08
CA ASP A 728 33.64 29.73 -10.13
C ASP A 728 33.08 30.59 -11.26
N LYS A 729 31.81 30.40 -11.68
CA LYS A 729 31.21 31.22 -12.75
C LYS A 729 30.88 32.66 -12.32
N LEU A 730 30.56 32.86 -11.05
CA LEU A 730 30.33 34.20 -10.51
C LEU A 730 31.61 35.02 -10.38
N GLY A 731 32.76 34.37 -10.15
CA GLY A 731 34.05 35.07 -9.99
C GLY A 731 33.99 36.11 -8.86
N ASP A 732 34.31 37.34 -9.18
CA ASP A 732 34.25 38.44 -8.20
C ASP A 732 32.86 39.03 -7.99
N PHE A 733 31.88 38.67 -8.81
CA PHE A 733 30.52 39.19 -8.68
C PHE A 733 29.85 38.66 -7.40
N ASP A 734 29.35 39.61 -6.60
CA ASP A 734 28.58 39.34 -5.41
C ASP A 734 27.10 39.70 -5.65
N PRO A 735 26.19 38.71 -5.79
CA PRO A 735 24.81 39.01 -6.11
C PRO A 735 24.07 39.80 -5.06
N TYR A 736 24.50 39.74 -3.79
CA TYR A 736 23.87 40.47 -2.67
C TYR A 736 24.31 41.94 -2.60
N LYS A 737 25.30 42.32 -3.39
CA LYS A 737 25.74 43.71 -3.53
C LYS A 737 25.20 44.40 -4.81
N ALA A 738 24.32 43.71 -5.54
CA ALA A 738 23.69 44.32 -6.71
C ALA A 738 22.76 45.50 -6.31
N ALA A 739 22.66 46.50 -7.16
CA ALA A 739 21.87 47.72 -6.87
C ALA A 739 20.35 47.45 -6.78
N SER A 740 19.87 46.42 -7.45
CA SER A 740 18.48 45.95 -7.37
C SER A 740 18.36 44.46 -7.78
N ALA A 741 17.21 43.84 -7.50
CA ALA A 741 16.91 42.49 -7.94
C ALA A 741 16.96 42.37 -9.49
N ASP A 742 16.51 43.38 -10.23
CA ASP A 742 16.54 43.36 -11.68
C ASP A 742 18.00 43.39 -12.22
N VAL A 743 18.87 44.20 -11.59
CA VAL A 743 20.29 44.25 -11.93
C VAL A 743 20.97 42.91 -11.62
N MET A 744 20.68 42.35 -10.49
CA MET A 744 21.16 41.02 -10.11
C MET A 744 20.72 39.95 -11.11
N ASN A 745 19.43 39.90 -11.45
CA ASN A 745 18.89 38.90 -12.38
C ASN A 745 19.48 39.05 -13.79
N ALA A 746 19.58 40.27 -14.30
CA ALA A 746 20.22 40.54 -15.60
C ALA A 746 21.70 40.08 -15.63
N LYS A 747 22.44 40.29 -14.53
CA LYS A 747 23.81 39.79 -14.42
C LYS A 747 23.91 38.28 -14.33
N MET A 748 22.98 37.62 -13.64
CA MET A 748 22.89 36.16 -13.59
C MET A 748 22.63 35.57 -14.98
N GLU A 749 21.75 36.21 -15.78
CA GLU A 749 21.53 35.82 -17.17
C GLU A 749 22.78 35.99 -18.04
N GLU A 750 23.47 37.12 -17.92
CA GLU A 750 24.73 37.38 -18.65
C GLU A 750 25.78 36.29 -18.35
N ILE A 751 25.96 35.94 -17.07
CA ILE A 751 26.89 34.89 -16.62
C ILE A 751 26.47 33.52 -17.16
N ALA A 752 25.17 33.23 -17.14
CA ALA A 752 24.62 31.99 -17.67
C ALA A 752 24.83 31.85 -19.18
N VAL A 753 24.68 32.92 -19.94
CA VAL A 753 24.99 32.97 -21.38
C VAL A 753 26.47 32.66 -21.64
N ALA A 754 27.37 33.27 -20.87
CA ALA A 754 28.82 33.04 -21.00
C ALA A 754 29.16 31.55 -20.68
N ALA A 755 28.63 31.03 -19.60
CA ALA A 755 28.82 29.65 -19.18
C ALA A 755 28.25 28.62 -20.21
N ALA A 756 27.11 28.93 -20.80
CA ALA A 756 26.52 28.08 -21.84
C ALA A 756 27.36 28.06 -23.13
N LYS A 757 27.89 29.19 -23.55
CA LYS A 757 28.81 29.30 -24.73
C LYS A 757 30.10 28.53 -24.48
N GLU A 758 30.69 28.70 -23.30
CA GLU A 758 31.91 27.99 -22.89
C GLU A 758 31.71 26.49 -22.97
N TYR A 759 30.61 25.99 -22.33
CA TYR A 759 30.26 24.56 -22.37
C TYR A 759 30.06 24.06 -23.81
N GLY A 760 29.37 24.84 -24.65
CA GLY A 760 29.18 24.50 -26.07
C GLY A 760 30.51 24.29 -26.82
N SER A 761 31.47 25.15 -26.54
CA SER A 761 32.83 25.09 -27.11
C SER A 761 33.61 23.87 -26.62
N VAL A 762 33.57 23.60 -25.30
CA VAL A 762 34.19 22.40 -24.70
C VAL A 762 33.63 21.13 -25.30
N LYS A 763 32.31 21.03 -25.37
CA LYS A 763 31.59 19.88 -25.92
C LYS A 763 31.92 19.66 -27.40
N LYS A 764 32.03 20.71 -28.18
CA LYS A 764 32.40 20.63 -29.62
C LYS A 764 33.79 20.07 -29.79
N LYS A 765 34.77 20.64 -29.08
CA LYS A 765 36.18 20.18 -29.12
C LYS A 765 36.32 18.72 -28.69
N ALA A 766 35.64 18.33 -27.60
CA ALA A 766 35.66 16.97 -27.12
C ALA A 766 35.09 15.96 -28.14
N LYS A 767 34.02 16.33 -28.83
CA LYS A 767 33.49 15.51 -29.94
C LYS A 767 34.44 15.34 -31.10
N GLU A 768 35.12 16.41 -31.49
CA GLU A 768 36.11 16.41 -32.59
C GLU A 768 37.31 15.52 -32.22
N GLN A 769 37.65 15.42 -30.93
CA GLN A 769 38.77 14.63 -30.42
C GLN A 769 38.38 13.21 -30.00
N GLY A 770 37.09 12.83 -30.06
CA GLY A 770 36.58 11.57 -29.57
C GLY A 770 36.67 11.40 -28.06
N ASP A 771 36.84 12.51 -27.32
CA ASP A 771 36.88 12.48 -25.86
C ASP A 771 35.46 12.41 -25.25
N LEU A 772 35.15 11.29 -24.58
CA LEU A 772 33.89 11.07 -23.86
C LEU A 772 33.93 11.54 -22.41
N LYS A 773 35.10 11.89 -21.87
CA LYS A 773 35.32 12.29 -20.47
C LYS A 773 35.38 13.80 -20.25
N TYR A 774 34.93 14.60 -21.23
CA TYR A 774 34.92 16.04 -21.08
C TYR A 774 34.03 16.51 -19.92
N PHE A 775 34.30 17.69 -19.39
CA PHE A 775 33.55 18.34 -18.33
C PHE A 775 32.05 18.43 -18.68
N LYS A 776 31.22 18.07 -17.76
CA LYS A 776 29.75 18.19 -17.85
C LYS A 776 29.25 19.17 -16.81
N VAL A 777 28.30 20.02 -17.19
CA VAL A 777 27.67 20.95 -16.23
C VAL A 777 26.98 20.15 -15.12
N PRO A 778 27.30 20.41 -13.85
CA PRO A 778 26.70 19.68 -12.73
C PRO A 778 25.17 19.92 -12.62
N CYS A 779 24.43 18.93 -12.14
CA CYS A 779 23.01 19.02 -11.77
C CYS A 779 22.05 19.49 -12.88
N VAL A 780 22.47 19.43 -14.16
CA VAL A 780 21.61 19.73 -15.32
C VAL A 780 21.38 18.48 -16.16
N ASN A 781 20.70 17.54 -15.61
CA ASN A 781 20.10 16.40 -16.27
C ASN A 781 19.17 15.66 -15.30
N HIS A 782 18.15 15.01 -15.79
CA HIS A 782 17.29 14.15 -14.99
C HIS A 782 16.79 12.97 -15.82
N PRO A 783 16.73 11.76 -15.25
CA PRO A 783 16.25 10.59 -15.97
C PRO A 783 14.77 10.66 -16.32
N VAL A 784 13.96 11.39 -15.56
CA VAL A 784 12.50 11.46 -15.67
C VAL A 784 12.05 12.76 -16.33
N PHE A 785 12.44 13.94 -15.79
CA PHE A 785 11.98 15.24 -16.27
C PHE A 785 12.68 15.64 -17.58
N LYS A 786 12.18 15.09 -18.67
CA LYS A 786 12.62 15.34 -20.05
C LYS A 786 11.41 15.14 -20.97
N GLY A 787 11.33 15.79 -22.09
CA GLY A 787 10.21 15.65 -23.03
C GLY A 787 9.78 16.98 -23.64
N LYS A 788 10.29 18.08 -23.09
CA LYS A 788 10.16 19.44 -23.65
C LYS A 788 11.52 19.91 -24.21
N LYS A 789 11.52 21.00 -24.95
CA LYS A 789 12.77 21.66 -25.41
C LYS A 789 13.63 22.12 -24.24
N ILE A 790 13.00 22.68 -23.22
CA ILE A 790 13.60 23.11 -21.96
C ILE A 790 12.77 22.48 -20.83
N ASN A 791 13.44 21.87 -19.86
CA ASN A 791 12.79 21.21 -18.73
C ASN A 791 13.36 21.73 -17.42
N TYR A 792 12.50 21.79 -16.44
CA TYR A 792 12.82 22.07 -15.05
C TYR A 792 12.26 20.95 -14.18
N ASP A 793 12.93 20.67 -13.08
CA ASP A 793 12.35 19.83 -12.03
C ASP A 793 11.19 20.59 -11.38
N PRO A 794 9.98 20.03 -11.26
CA PRO A 794 8.86 20.73 -10.64
C PRO A 794 9.14 21.24 -9.22
N ARG A 795 10.04 20.57 -8.49
CA ARG A 795 10.46 20.99 -7.16
C ARG A 795 11.31 22.26 -7.19
N GLU A 796 12.18 22.39 -8.20
CA GLU A 796 12.93 23.62 -8.46
C GLU A 796 11.99 24.79 -8.75
N THR A 797 11.05 24.58 -9.65
CA THR A 797 10.09 25.63 -10.02
C THR A 797 9.23 26.04 -8.80
N HIS A 798 8.77 25.05 -8.04
CA HIS A 798 7.92 25.31 -6.87
C HIS A 798 8.64 26.15 -5.79
N ILE A 799 9.88 25.79 -5.42
CA ILE A 799 10.59 26.56 -4.39
C ILE A 799 10.95 27.96 -4.88
N ARG A 800 11.25 28.13 -6.17
CA ARG A 800 11.47 29.43 -6.77
C ARG A 800 10.21 30.31 -6.71
N GLU A 801 9.03 29.76 -6.92
CA GLU A 801 7.74 30.44 -6.76
C GLU A 801 7.49 30.83 -5.31
N LEU A 802 7.77 29.94 -4.35
CA LEU A 802 7.63 30.24 -2.92
C LEU A 802 8.54 31.38 -2.46
N PHE A 803 9.79 31.47 -2.93
CA PHE A 803 10.64 32.62 -2.64
C PHE A 803 10.04 33.90 -3.22
N LYS A 804 9.51 33.88 -4.43
CA LYS A 804 8.85 35.06 -5.05
C LYS A 804 7.60 35.50 -4.29
N GLU A 805 6.78 34.59 -3.79
CA GLU A 805 5.61 34.88 -2.96
C GLU A 805 6.00 35.63 -1.69
N ARG A 806 7.21 35.39 -1.17
CA ARG A 806 7.80 36.08 -0.03
C ARG A 806 8.53 37.39 -0.40
N ASN A 807 8.54 37.81 -1.65
CA ASN A 807 9.35 38.88 -2.20
C ASN A 807 10.86 38.67 -1.97
N GLU A 808 11.29 37.43 -1.98
CA GLU A 808 12.66 36.96 -1.83
C GLU A 808 13.15 36.30 -3.11
N VAL A 809 14.46 36.28 -3.32
CA VAL A 809 15.08 35.63 -4.47
C VAL A 809 16.35 34.92 -4.01
N ASN A 810 16.54 33.67 -4.49
CA ASN A 810 17.82 32.98 -4.40
C ASN A 810 18.58 33.21 -5.71
N PRO A 811 19.66 34.03 -5.71
CA PRO A 811 20.36 34.39 -6.94
C PRO A 811 21.03 33.22 -7.63
N PHE A 812 21.46 32.21 -6.89
CA PHE A 812 22.13 31.02 -7.43
C PHE A 812 21.13 30.10 -8.15
N GLN A 813 19.91 30.08 -7.68
CA GLN A 813 18.80 29.37 -8.35
C GLN A 813 18.44 30.10 -9.67
N GLU A 814 18.38 31.43 -9.67
CA GLU A 814 18.16 32.20 -10.90
C GLU A 814 19.27 31.93 -11.94
N PHE A 815 20.55 31.85 -11.52
CA PHE A 815 21.61 31.44 -12.41
C PHE A 815 21.36 30.09 -13.10
N TYR A 816 20.98 29.03 -12.33
CA TYR A 816 20.70 27.71 -12.90
C TYR A 816 19.49 27.74 -13.82
N HIS A 817 18.47 28.47 -13.45
CA HIS A 817 17.26 28.63 -14.25
C HIS A 817 17.58 29.22 -15.63
N HIS A 818 18.36 30.31 -15.66
CA HIS A 818 18.88 30.91 -16.90
C HIS A 818 19.82 29.96 -17.63
N LEU A 819 20.74 29.29 -16.95
CA LEU A 819 21.71 28.40 -17.55
C LEU A 819 21.06 27.30 -18.40
N VAL A 820 20.04 26.64 -17.89
CA VAL A 820 19.32 25.59 -18.63
C VAL A 820 18.71 26.15 -19.91
N GLN A 821 18.11 27.33 -19.86
CA GLN A 821 17.55 28.00 -21.01
C GLN A 821 18.63 28.41 -22.03
N GLN A 822 19.72 28.93 -21.56
CA GLN A 822 20.81 29.42 -22.41
C GLN A 822 21.60 28.26 -23.06
N LEU A 823 21.77 27.14 -22.40
CA LEU A 823 22.33 25.92 -22.99
C LEU A 823 21.55 25.46 -24.24
N PHE A 824 20.27 25.67 -24.25
CA PHE A 824 19.41 25.41 -25.41
C PHE A 824 19.55 26.53 -26.47
N ASN A 825 19.44 27.79 -26.06
CA ASN A 825 19.44 28.96 -26.97
C ASN A 825 20.74 29.09 -27.76
N VAL A 826 21.90 28.82 -27.14
CA VAL A 826 23.21 28.85 -27.81
C VAL A 826 23.51 27.59 -28.63
N GLY A 827 22.59 26.66 -28.71
CA GLY A 827 22.76 25.42 -29.44
C GLY A 827 23.79 24.44 -28.85
N ALA A 828 24.18 24.62 -27.60
CA ALA A 828 25.07 23.69 -26.89
C ALA A 828 24.48 22.29 -26.79
N THR A 829 23.17 22.21 -26.84
CA THR A 829 22.44 20.93 -26.89
C THR A 829 21.20 21.01 -27.76
N LYS A 830 20.89 19.88 -28.44
CA LYS A 830 19.54 19.61 -29.01
C LYS A 830 18.68 18.79 -28.06
N ASN A 831 19.30 18.22 -27.03
CA ASN A 831 18.64 17.45 -26.00
C ASN A 831 18.15 18.38 -24.89
N ILE A 832 17.26 17.84 -24.12
CA ILE A 832 16.56 18.51 -23.06
C ILE A 832 17.44 18.47 -21.81
N PHE A 833 17.75 19.62 -21.27
CA PHE A 833 18.37 19.77 -19.96
C PHE A 833 17.28 19.99 -18.92
N CYS A 834 17.52 19.52 -17.71
CA CYS A 834 16.64 19.71 -16.57
C CYS A 834 17.51 20.18 -15.39
N VAL A 835 17.13 21.29 -14.76
CA VAL A 835 17.63 21.60 -13.42
C VAL A 835 17.02 20.55 -12.49
N ASN A 836 17.86 19.80 -11.81
CA ASN A 836 17.40 18.73 -10.90
C ASN A 836 17.39 19.17 -9.44
N ILE A 837 16.93 18.30 -8.56
CA ILE A 837 16.81 18.60 -7.12
C ILE A 837 18.17 18.84 -6.45
N ASP A 838 19.24 18.25 -6.97
CA ASP A 838 20.59 18.48 -6.41
C ASP A 838 21.04 19.92 -6.65
N ALA A 839 20.58 20.56 -7.74
CA ALA A 839 20.79 21.99 -7.94
C ALA A 839 20.03 22.84 -6.91
N VAL A 840 18.84 22.42 -6.49
CA VAL A 840 18.10 23.11 -5.41
C VAL A 840 18.88 23.03 -4.09
N ILE A 841 19.35 21.84 -3.73
CA ILE A 841 20.20 21.66 -2.54
C ILE A 841 21.44 22.56 -2.64
N ALA A 842 22.14 22.51 -3.77
CA ALA A 842 23.36 23.30 -3.98
C ALA A 842 23.13 24.81 -3.87
N THR A 843 22.08 25.32 -4.50
CA THR A 843 21.81 26.78 -4.54
C THR A 843 21.33 27.31 -3.20
N ILE A 844 20.53 26.54 -2.46
CA ILE A 844 20.14 26.91 -1.10
C ILE A 844 21.34 26.80 -0.16
N THR A 845 22.12 25.74 -0.23
CA THR A 845 23.33 25.60 0.58
C THR A 845 24.28 26.76 0.33
N LEU A 846 24.50 27.13 -0.94
CA LEU A 846 25.37 28.24 -1.27
C LEU A 846 24.84 29.58 -0.74
N ASP A 847 23.52 29.79 -0.74
CA ASP A 847 22.90 30.96 -0.10
C ASP A 847 23.22 31.03 1.40
N LEU A 848 23.14 29.86 2.08
CA LEU A 848 23.42 29.79 3.52
C LEU A 848 24.90 30.03 3.89
N ILE A 849 25.84 29.68 3.02
CA ILE A 849 27.29 29.76 3.29
C ILE A 849 27.99 30.86 2.49
N TRP A 850 27.24 31.68 1.77
CA TRP A 850 27.83 32.65 0.81
C TRP A 850 28.87 33.62 1.41
N ASP A 851 28.54 34.20 2.56
CA ASP A 851 29.42 35.14 3.24
C ASP A 851 30.77 34.49 3.64
N ASP A 852 30.73 33.23 4.08
CA ASP A 852 31.93 32.48 4.47
C ASP A 852 32.73 32.01 3.26
N VAL A 853 32.08 31.66 2.15
CA VAL A 853 32.73 31.33 0.88
C VAL A 853 33.47 32.58 0.34
N LYS A 854 32.79 33.72 0.30
CA LYS A 854 33.38 34.97 -0.23
C LYS A 854 34.46 35.54 0.66
N SER A 855 34.38 35.31 1.95
CA SER A 855 35.46 35.76 2.88
C SER A 855 36.64 34.76 2.94
N GLY A 856 36.57 33.62 2.22
CA GLY A 856 37.61 32.60 2.23
C GLY A 856 37.68 31.78 3.54
N LYS A 857 36.64 31.88 4.38
CA LYS A 857 36.56 31.15 5.66
C LYS A 857 36.04 29.73 5.50
N MET A 858 35.47 29.39 4.32
CA MET A 858 34.88 28.09 4.04
C MET A 858 35.83 27.25 3.15
N PRO A 859 36.54 26.28 3.71
CA PRO A 859 37.33 25.35 2.91
C PRO A 859 36.47 24.50 1.98
N GLU A 860 37.02 24.08 0.84
CA GLU A 860 36.32 23.26 -0.16
C GLU A 860 35.74 21.96 0.46
N LYS A 861 36.49 21.34 1.38
CA LYS A 861 36.05 20.13 2.07
C LYS A 861 34.81 20.39 2.94
N ASP A 862 34.76 21.52 3.64
CA ASP A 862 33.63 21.85 4.52
C ASP A 862 32.38 22.17 3.69
N MET A 863 32.51 22.82 2.55
CA MET A 863 31.40 23.00 1.58
C MET A 863 30.83 21.65 1.12
N GLN A 864 31.72 20.69 0.83
CA GLN A 864 31.32 19.33 0.42
C GLN A 864 30.58 18.61 1.55
N ASP A 865 31.12 18.64 2.75
CA ASP A 865 30.54 17.97 3.92
C ASP A 865 29.17 18.57 4.27
N ILE A 866 29.00 19.89 4.24
CA ILE A 866 27.74 20.57 4.55
C ILE A 866 26.64 20.18 3.55
N ALA A 867 26.92 20.30 2.24
CA ALA A 867 25.95 19.96 1.21
C ALA A 867 25.47 18.49 1.33
N PHE A 868 26.41 17.57 1.57
CA PHE A 868 26.07 16.16 1.74
C PHE A 868 25.36 15.87 3.07
N THR A 869 25.71 16.57 4.15
CA THR A 869 25.01 16.45 5.44
C THR A 869 23.56 16.92 5.34
N LEU A 870 23.28 18.01 4.65
CA LEU A 870 21.91 18.49 4.43
C LEU A 870 21.07 17.45 3.64
N PHE A 871 21.69 16.79 2.66
CA PHE A 871 21.04 15.67 2.00
C PHE A 871 20.76 14.51 2.99
N GLN A 872 21.70 14.18 3.91
CA GLN A 872 21.47 13.14 4.93
C GLN A 872 20.31 13.51 5.86
N PHE A 873 20.19 14.78 6.28
CA PHE A 873 19.08 15.24 7.11
C PHE A 873 17.73 15.03 6.45
N ALA A 874 17.60 15.39 5.19
CA ALA A 874 16.37 15.14 4.46
C ALA A 874 16.10 13.64 4.30
N ARG A 875 17.11 12.87 3.90
CA ARG A 875 16.98 11.43 3.61
C ARG A 875 16.66 10.60 4.85
N MET A 876 17.13 10.97 6.04
CA MET A 876 16.80 10.23 7.26
C MET A 876 15.27 10.13 7.45
N VAL A 877 14.50 11.16 7.07
CA VAL A 877 13.05 11.19 7.21
C VAL A 877 12.38 10.20 6.24
N GLY A 878 12.69 10.29 4.95
CA GLY A 878 12.09 9.39 3.96
C GLY A 878 12.55 7.95 4.12
N CYS A 879 13.82 7.74 4.48
CA CYS A 879 14.35 6.39 4.68
C CYS A 879 13.84 5.74 5.98
N SER A 880 13.57 6.52 7.04
CA SER A 880 12.89 5.98 8.22
C SER A 880 11.48 5.49 7.91
N ALA A 881 10.73 6.22 7.07
CA ALA A 881 9.43 5.78 6.58
C ALA A 881 9.51 4.47 5.77
N GLU A 882 10.52 4.34 4.90
CA GLU A 882 10.76 3.12 4.12
C GLU A 882 11.11 1.93 5.02
N ILE A 883 11.94 2.15 6.06
CA ILE A 883 12.30 1.12 7.04
C ILE A 883 11.06 0.67 7.82
N ALA A 884 10.28 1.61 8.36
CA ALA A 884 9.09 1.34 9.13
C ALA A 884 8.04 0.59 8.30
N ASP A 885 7.77 1.04 7.07
CA ASP A 885 6.84 0.36 6.16
C ASP A 885 7.31 -1.06 5.81
N HIS A 886 8.56 -1.21 5.42
CA HIS A 886 9.08 -2.52 5.01
C HIS A 886 9.13 -3.51 6.18
N LYS A 887 9.50 -3.03 7.38
CA LYS A 887 9.50 -3.81 8.62
C LYS A 887 8.09 -4.26 9.00
N SER A 888 7.09 -3.39 8.84
CA SER A 888 5.67 -3.67 9.14
C SER A 888 5.04 -4.75 8.24
N ARG A 889 5.68 -5.11 7.14
CA ARG A 889 5.16 -6.12 6.20
C ARG A 889 5.52 -7.54 6.56
N GLY A 890 6.12 -7.74 7.74
CA GLY A 890 6.48 -9.05 8.25
C GLY A 890 7.74 -9.64 7.61
N ASN A 891 8.08 -10.85 8.04
CA ASN A 891 9.31 -11.54 7.73
C ASN A 891 9.03 -13.01 7.34
N PRO A 892 9.80 -13.64 6.46
CA PRO A 892 10.91 -13.13 5.66
C PRO A 892 10.45 -12.64 4.28
N ILE A 893 10.89 -11.45 3.90
CA ILE A 893 10.69 -10.93 2.55
C ILE A 893 11.95 -11.23 1.73
N ASP A 894 11.87 -12.05 0.70
CA ASP A 894 13.00 -12.38 -0.16
C ASP A 894 13.11 -11.42 -1.36
N CYS A 895 14.20 -10.64 -1.41
CA CYS A 895 14.50 -9.75 -2.52
C CYS A 895 15.72 -10.20 -3.36
N ARG A 896 16.18 -11.42 -3.18
CA ARG A 896 17.27 -11.96 -3.99
C ARG A 896 16.89 -11.98 -5.46
N THR A 897 17.83 -11.59 -6.29
CA THR A 897 17.67 -11.75 -7.73
C THR A 897 17.65 -13.25 -8.08
N PRO A 898 16.65 -13.72 -8.84
CA PRO A 898 16.63 -15.11 -9.28
C PRO A 898 17.92 -15.50 -10.00
N ALA A 899 18.41 -16.71 -9.77
CA ALA A 899 19.64 -17.18 -10.40
C ALA A 899 19.62 -17.10 -11.93
N SER A 900 18.42 -17.23 -12.53
CA SER A 900 18.21 -17.08 -13.99
C SER A 900 18.48 -15.67 -14.52
N GLN A 901 18.51 -14.66 -13.65
CA GLN A 901 18.80 -13.26 -13.97
C GLN A 901 20.20 -12.84 -13.55
N CYS A 902 20.97 -13.72 -12.89
CA CYS A 902 22.35 -13.49 -12.53
C CYS A 902 23.25 -13.95 -13.67
N ILE A 903 23.99 -13.01 -14.28
CA ILE A 903 24.85 -13.28 -15.45
C ILE A 903 26.28 -12.97 -15.08
N TRP A 904 27.18 -13.95 -15.34
CA TRP A 904 28.61 -13.74 -15.31
C TRP A 904 29.03 -13.02 -16.62
N ILE A 905 29.68 -11.90 -16.48
CA ILE A 905 30.10 -11.06 -17.63
C ILE A 905 31.61 -11.08 -17.93
N GLY A 906 32.37 -12.00 -17.34
CA GLY A 906 33.80 -12.19 -17.63
C GLY A 906 34.72 -11.75 -16.52
#